data_7a68fd2c1b9d38cd6a7426c5bf25972d
#
_entry.id   7a68fd2c1b9d38cd6a7426c5bf25972d
#
_cell.length_a   1.000
_cell.length_b   1.000
_cell.length_c   1.000
_cell.angle_alpha   90.00
_cell.angle_beta   90.00
_cell.angle_gamma   90.00
#
_symmetry.space_group_name_H-M   'P 1'
#
loop_
_entity.id
_entity.type
_entity.pdbx_description
1 polymer ?
#
loop_
_entity_poly.entity_id
_entity_poly.type
_entity_poly.pdbx_seq_one_letter_code
_entity_poly.pdbx_strand_id
1 'polypeptide(L)'
;MQLNRFAIVLACSVSAALGQGTDWPTYGGDLASSKYRALDQINAGNFSQLEIAWRFKTDNIGNRPEFKLEGTPLMVKGVVYATAGSRRAAIALDAATGELLWVHGEHEGERGAAAPRQLSGRGLAYWSDGKEERILYVTPGFRLIALDAKTGALVPTFGKGGAVDLKLDDDQSIEPDLITGEIGFQSAPVVARDTVIVGAAFREGMTPKSMRNNKGYVRGFDVRTGKRLWIFHTIPLKNEAGYDTWENGSAEYTGNTGVWTQISVDEQLGLVYLPVESPTGDYYGGHRPGANLFGETLVCVDLKTGQRKWHFQLVHHPLWDMDISSAPLLADITVNGRAIKAVAQPTKQGFLYVFDRVTGKPVWPIEEKKVERGTVPGEWYSPTQPIPSKPAAYARNGISIEDLIDFTPELRDQAVTQIAKYKIGPVFTPPSESKLEGPIATLTMGTASGGTNWPGGSYDPETHTVYVYACNSCVTPIGMVPAPKEVSDMRYVAGTAGQPVTMRAGPGENAGADAPMPTRGRGGRGGAAGGGGGGGGGGLSVQGLPLIKPPYSTISAIKLDTGEIAWQIPHGETPDAIRNSAALKGLTIPRTGQSGYNIGTLITKTLLIAGDGQVTTTDAHPRGAMLRAYDKATGKEVGSVWMPAQESGSPMTYMWQGKQYIVIAVSGGAYSGEYIAFRLPDEGR
;
A
#
# COMPACT_ATOMS: atom_id res chain seq x y z
N MET A 1 -64.31 -40.84 17.18
CA MET A 1 -63.49 -40.02 18.05
C MET A 1 -62.06 -40.32 17.66
N GLN A 2 -61.50 -39.55 16.69
CA GLN A 2 -60.13 -39.69 16.20
C GLN A 2 -59.31 -38.50 16.72
N LEU A 3 -58.28 -38.79 17.55
CA LEU A 3 -57.32 -37.80 18.01
C LEU A 3 -56.22 -37.60 16.95
N ASN A 4 -56.21 -36.42 16.34
CA ASN A 4 -55.09 -35.96 15.53
C ASN A 4 -53.93 -35.53 16.43
N ARG A 5 -52.82 -36.27 16.35
CA ARG A 5 -51.53 -35.87 16.93
C ARG A 5 -50.82 -34.94 15.93
N PHE A 6 -50.77 -33.64 16.21
CA PHE A 6 -49.83 -32.71 15.57
C PHE A 6 -48.43 -32.96 16.14
N ALA A 7 -47.53 -33.45 15.31
CA ALA A 7 -46.12 -33.45 15.59
C ALA A 7 -45.53 -32.08 15.22
N ILE A 8 -45.15 -31.30 16.24
CA ILE A 8 -44.36 -30.07 16.05
C ILE A 8 -42.92 -30.49 15.77
N VAL A 9 -42.49 -30.39 14.53
CA VAL A 9 -41.09 -30.49 14.15
C VAL A 9 -40.41 -29.17 14.53
N LEU A 10 -39.67 -29.19 15.65
CA LEU A 10 -38.79 -28.10 16.06
C LEU A 10 -37.57 -28.14 15.13
N ALA A 11 -37.56 -27.30 14.08
CA ALA A 11 -36.38 -27.08 13.27
C ALA A 11 -35.40 -26.29 14.13
N CYS A 12 -34.47 -27.00 14.76
CA CYS A 12 -33.23 -26.39 15.29
C CYS A 12 -32.43 -25.85 14.10
N SER A 13 -32.59 -24.57 13.80
CA SER A 13 -31.66 -23.83 12.99
C SER A 13 -30.35 -23.76 13.77
N VAL A 14 -29.45 -24.71 13.52
CA VAL A 14 -28.05 -24.58 13.88
C VAL A 14 -27.52 -23.43 13.04
N SER A 15 -27.55 -22.23 13.61
CA SER A 15 -26.71 -21.13 13.15
C SER A 15 -25.29 -21.64 13.33
N ALA A 16 -24.67 -22.12 12.25
CA ALA A 16 -23.23 -22.24 12.18
C ALA A 16 -22.70 -20.83 12.39
N ALA A 17 -22.39 -20.47 13.63
CA ALA A 17 -21.44 -19.44 13.93
C ALA A 17 -20.17 -19.91 13.21
N LEU A 18 -19.91 -19.34 12.03
CA LEU A 18 -18.60 -19.38 11.41
C LEU A 18 -17.68 -18.73 12.44
N GLY A 19 -17.08 -19.57 13.29
CA GLY A 19 -16.00 -19.16 14.15
C GLY A 19 -15.00 -18.49 13.23
N GLN A 20 -14.70 -17.22 13.48
CA GLN A 20 -13.61 -16.55 12.79
C GLN A 20 -12.41 -17.46 12.97
N GLY A 21 -11.89 -18.02 11.86
CA GLY A 21 -10.84 -19.01 11.88
C GLY A 21 -9.61 -18.47 12.61
N THR A 22 -8.87 -19.35 13.25
CA THR A 22 -7.62 -19.03 13.94
C THR A 22 -6.48 -18.75 12.96
N ASP A 23 -6.67 -19.05 11.69
CA ASP A 23 -5.73 -18.89 10.59
C ASP A 23 -5.71 -17.45 10.01
N TRP A 24 -4.68 -17.14 9.22
CA TRP A 24 -4.54 -15.91 8.43
C TRP A 24 -4.39 -16.26 6.96
N PRO A 25 -5.47 -16.63 6.25
CA PRO A 25 -5.39 -17.29 4.93
C PRO A 25 -5.20 -16.35 3.74
N THR A 26 -5.30 -15.04 3.94
CA THR A 26 -5.11 -14.02 2.89
C THR A 26 -4.22 -12.90 3.38
N TYR A 27 -3.70 -12.08 2.48
CA TYR A 27 -2.87 -10.92 2.81
C TYR A 27 -3.52 -10.00 3.88
N GLY A 28 -4.80 -9.68 3.72
CA GLY A 28 -5.56 -8.84 4.64
C GLY A 28 -6.23 -9.59 5.81
N GLY A 29 -5.90 -10.87 5.99
CA GLY A 29 -6.57 -11.77 6.93
C GLY A 29 -7.84 -12.38 6.34
N ASP A 30 -8.62 -11.61 5.61
CA ASP A 30 -9.80 -12.00 4.85
C ASP A 30 -9.85 -11.28 3.50
N LEU A 31 -10.79 -11.63 2.64
CA LEU A 31 -10.98 -11.01 1.33
C LEU A 31 -11.59 -9.59 1.41
N ALA A 32 -12.14 -9.21 2.57
CA ALA A 32 -12.60 -7.86 2.86
C ALA A 32 -11.46 -6.91 3.21
N SER A 33 -10.22 -7.43 3.35
CA SER A 33 -9.00 -6.71 3.78
C SER A 33 -9.13 -6.08 5.16
N SER A 34 -9.88 -6.73 6.08
CA SER A 34 -10.17 -6.17 7.40
C SER A 34 -8.94 -6.06 8.30
N LYS A 35 -7.94 -6.92 8.13
CA LYS A 35 -6.78 -7.09 9.02
C LYS A 35 -7.20 -7.25 10.48
N TYR A 36 -8.29 -7.95 10.69
CA TYR A 36 -8.91 -8.21 11.98
C TYR A 36 -8.94 -9.70 12.31
N ARG A 37 -8.68 -10.01 13.59
CA ARG A 37 -8.96 -11.31 14.20
C ARG A 37 -9.49 -11.12 15.60
N ALA A 38 -10.58 -11.81 15.95
CA ALA A 38 -11.19 -11.77 17.28
C ALA A 38 -10.36 -12.54 18.34
N LEU A 39 -9.04 -12.35 18.34
CA LEU A 39 -8.12 -12.96 19.28
C LEU A 39 -7.84 -12.02 20.44
N ASP A 40 -7.73 -12.53 21.68
CA ASP A 40 -7.52 -11.73 22.89
C ASP A 40 -6.60 -12.40 23.93
N GLN A 41 -5.93 -13.51 23.57
CA GLN A 41 -4.90 -14.08 24.46
C GLN A 41 -3.78 -13.04 24.70
N ILE A 42 -3.39 -12.32 23.64
CA ILE A 42 -2.53 -11.15 23.75
C ILE A 42 -3.44 -9.91 23.88
N ASN A 43 -3.28 -9.19 25.00
CA ASN A 43 -4.13 -8.06 25.36
C ASN A 43 -3.35 -6.95 26.09
N ALA A 44 -4.02 -5.88 26.51
CA ALA A 44 -3.39 -4.74 27.19
C ALA A 44 -2.63 -5.09 28.47
N GLY A 45 -3.01 -6.15 29.16
CA GLY A 45 -2.38 -6.56 30.43
C GLY A 45 -1.07 -7.35 30.24
N ASN A 46 -0.82 -7.88 29.05
CA ASN A 46 0.31 -8.78 28.83
C ASN A 46 1.15 -8.49 27.57
N PHE A 47 0.79 -7.50 26.76
CA PHE A 47 1.50 -7.19 25.50
C PHE A 47 2.99 -6.93 25.73
N SER A 48 3.37 -6.20 26.77
CA SER A 48 4.78 -5.90 27.07
C SER A 48 5.59 -7.11 27.56
N GLN A 49 4.92 -8.26 27.80
CA GLN A 49 5.55 -9.52 28.19
C GLN A 49 5.87 -10.41 26.99
N LEU A 50 5.50 -10.00 25.78
CA LEU A 50 5.77 -10.76 24.56
C LEU A 50 7.26 -11.04 24.40
N GLU A 51 7.58 -12.28 24.08
CA GLU A 51 8.92 -12.72 23.70
C GLU A 51 8.97 -13.13 22.23
N ILE A 52 10.16 -13.13 21.64
CA ILE A 52 10.37 -13.64 20.29
C ILE A 52 10.26 -15.17 20.34
N ALA A 53 9.24 -15.71 19.67
CA ALA A 53 9.03 -17.13 19.51
C ALA A 53 10.03 -17.72 18.50
N TRP A 54 10.15 -17.07 17.35
CA TRP A 54 11.08 -17.45 16.30
C TRP A 54 11.44 -16.25 15.40
N ARG A 55 12.53 -16.41 14.67
CA ARG A 55 13.06 -15.45 13.72
C ARG A 55 13.46 -16.17 12.45
N PHE A 56 13.13 -15.58 11.29
CA PHE A 56 13.55 -16.09 9.99
C PHE A 56 14.22 -14.99 9.16
N LYS A 57 15.56 -15.04 9.05
CA LYS A 57 16.35 -14.15 8.19
C LYS A 57 16.26 -14.58 6.75
N THR A 58 16.10 -13.61 5.84
CA THR A 58 15.98 -13.86 4.39
C THR A 58 17.33 -13.77 3.66
N ASP A 59 18.44 -13.59 4.36
CA ASP A 59 19.78 -13.32 3.80
C ASP A 59 20.27 -14.40 2.83
N ASN A 60 19.93 -15.66 3.10
CA ASN A 60 20.31 -16.82 2.31
C ASN A 60 19.30 -17.18 1.22
N ILE A 61 18.25 -16.38 1.05
CA ILE A 61 17.22 -16.58 0.03
C ILE A 61 17.52 -15.65 -1.15
N GLY A 62 18.03 -16.20 -2.23
CA GLY A 62 18.51 -15.45 -3.40
C GLY A 62 20.03 -15.25 -3.40
N ASN A 63 20.50 -14.35 -4.24
CA ASN A 63 21.95 -14.14 -4.48
C ASN A 63 22.57 -13.01 -3.64
N ARG A 64 21.76 -12.25 -2.93
CA ARG A 64 22.17 -11.19 -1.99
C ARG A 64 21.11 -10.93 -0.94
N PRO A 65 21.49 -10.36 0.22
CA PRO A 65 20.51 -9.87 1.19
C PRO A 65 19.58 -8.82 0.57
N GLU A 66 18.32 -8.81 1.01
CA GLU A 66 17.37 -7.74 0.73
C GLU A 66 17.23 -6.81 1.94
N PHE A 67 17.06 -5.51 1.67
CA PHE A 67 16.88 -4.48 2.71
C PHE A 67 15.51 -3.81 2.63
N LYS A 68 14.58 -4.46 1.91
CA LYS A 68 13.22 -4.00 1.71
C LYS A 68 12.28 -5.20 1.62
N LEU A 69 12.06 -5.85 2.76
CA LEU A 69 11.11 -6.97 2.92
C LEU A 69 9.73 -6.40 3.22
N GLU A 70 8.84 -6.36 2.23
CA GLU A 70 7.49 -5.79 2.36
C GLU A 70 6.40 -6.85 2.61
N GLY A 71 6.77 -8.12 2.77
CA GLY A 71 5.83 -9.24 2.83
C GLY A 71 4.95 -9.25 4.07
N THR A 72 3.67 -9.55 3.90
CA THR A 72 2.79 -10.01 4.97
C THR A 72 2.56 -11.51 4.78
N PRO A 73 2.99 -12.37 5.70
CA PRO A 73 2.82 -13.82 5.58
C PRO A 73 1.35 -14.24 5.66
N LEU A 74 1.05 -15.42 5.13
CA LEU A 74 -0.18 -16.16 5.41
C LEU A 74 0.12 -17.21 6.46
N MET A 75 -0.89 -17.61 7.25
CA MET A 75 -0.83 -18.84 8.04
C MET A 75 -2.07 -19.68 7.80
N VAL A 76 -1.86 -20.93 7.39
CA VAL A 76 -2.92 -21.89 7.13
C VAL A 76 -2.52 -23.25 7.69
N LYS A 77 -3.34 -23.80 8.57
CA LYS A 77 -3.17 -25.17 9.14
C LYS A 77 -1.78 -25.41 9.73
N GLY A 78 -1.20 -24.41 10.39
CA GLY A 78 0.10 -24.51 11.06
C GLY A 78 1.32 -24.30 10.16
N VAL A 79 1.12 -23.83 8.93
CA VAL A 79 2.20 -23.47 8.03
C VAL A 79 2.11 -21.97 7.71
N VAL A 80 3.22 -21.26 7.89
CA VAL A 80 3.38 -19.87 7.50
C VAL A 80 3.96 -19.82 6.10
N TYR A 81 3.25 -19.21 5.15
CA TYR A 81 3.69 -19.01 3.78
C TYR A 81 4.06 -17.55 3.55
N ALA A 82 5.20 -17.29 2.92
CA ALA A 82 5.65 -15.95 2.63
C ALA A 82 6.48 -15.89 1.33
N THR A 83 6.73 -14.68 0.86
CA THR A 83 7.75 -14.41 -0.15
C THR A 83 9.01 -13.88 0.52
N ALA A 84 10.19 -14.23 0.01
CA ALA A 84 11.47 -13.88 0.63
C ALA A 84 12.59 -13.75 -0.41
N GLY A 85 13.60 -12.96 -0.05
CA GLY A 85 14.85 -12.86 -0.78
C GLY A 85 14.79 -12.04 -2.06
N SER A 86 15.96 -11.72 -2.58
CA SER A 86 16.14 -10.79 -3.70
C SER A 86 15.54 -11.24 -5.04
N ARG A 87 15.17 -12.53 -5.15
CA ARG A 87 14.52 -13.11 -6.35
C ARG A 87 13.06 -13.51 -6.12
N ARG A 88 12.47 -13.12 -5.00
CA ARG A 88 11.07 -13.44 -4.63
C ARG A 88 10.80 -14.94 -4.62
N ALA A 89 11.52 -15.67 -3.80
CA ALA A 89 11.19 -17.06 -3.56
C ALA A 89 9.93 -17.17 -2.69
N ALA A 90 9.10 -18.18 -2.95
CA ALA A 90 8.05 -18.60 -2.01
C ALA A 90 8.67 -19.53 -0.94
N ILE A 91 8.32 -19.33 0.31
CA ILE A 91 8.78 -20.14 1.45
C ILE A 91 7.60 -20.64 2.27
N ALA A 92 7.77 -21.80 2.89
CA ALA A 92 6.88 -22.32 3.91
C ALA A 92 7.66 -22.58 5.20
N LEU A 93 7.14 -22.10 6.31
CA LEU A 93 7.73 -22.25 7.65
C LEU A 93 6.73 -22.95 8.58
N ASP A 94 7.25 -23.72 9.53
CA ASP A 94 6.43 -24.19 10.64
C ASP A 94 5.95 -23.03 11.52
N ALA A 95 4.66 -22.96 11.80
CA ALA A 95 4.06 -21.80 12.47
C ALA A 95 4.48 -21.64 13.94
N ALA A 96 4.91 -22.73 14.61
CA ALA A 96 5.34 -22.69 16.01
C ALA A 96 6.83 -22.36 16.16
N THR A 97 7.67 -22.81 15.21
CA THR A 97 9.13 -22.80 15.35
C THR A 97 9.85 -21.91 14.35
N GLY A 98 9.21 -21.52 13.23
CA GLY A 98 9.84 -20.81 12.12
C GLY A 98 10.80 -21.68 11.30
N GLU A 99 10.82 -23.01 11.50
CA GLU A 99 11.62 -23.95 10.73
C GLU A 99 11.22 -23.90 9.25
N LEU A 100 12.20 -23.86 8.34
CA LEU A 100 11.97 -23.87 6.90
C LEU A 100 11.54 -25.27 6.45
N LEU A 101 10.31 -25.40 5.97
CA LEU A 101 9.76 -26.66 5.46
C LEU A 101 10.11 -26.86 4.00
N TRP A 102 9.95 -25.82 3.18
CA TRP A 102 10.37 -25.80 1.79
C TRP A 102 10.61 -24.37 1.27
N VAL A 103 11.37 -24.24 0.20
CA VAL A 103 11.60 -23.03 -0.55
C VAL A 103 11.49 -23.31 -2.04
N HIS A 104 10.81 -22.42 -2.76
CA HIS A 104 10.73 -22.44 -4.23
C HIS A 104 11.17 -21.09 -4.79
N GLY A 105 12.12 -21.08 -5.70
CA GLY A 105 12.64 -19.89 -6.36
C GLY A 105 12.81 -20.07 -7.84
N GLU A 106 12.39 -19.08 -8.63
CA GLU A 106 12.53 -19.06 -10.08
C GLU A 106 13.85 -18.40 -10.50
N HIS A 107 14.52 -19.00 -11.49
CA HIS A 107 15.68 -18.43 -12.15
C HIS A 107 15.24 -17.78 -13.48
N GLU A 108 14.95 -16.49 -13.44
CA GLU A 108 14.42 -15.75 -14.59
C GLU A 108 15.50 -15.04 -15.42
N GLY A 109 16.78 -15.18 -15.05
CA GLY A 109 17.91 -14.60 -15.78
C GLY A 109 17.78 -13.09 -16.00
N GLU A 110 18.02 -12.64 -17.24
CA GLU A 110 17.93 -11.24 -17.64
C GLU A 110 16.53 -10.67 -17.44
N ARG A 111 15.48 -11.43 -17.69
CA ARG A 111 14.09 -11.01 -17.46
C ARG A 111 13.81 -10.62 -16.00
N GLY A 112 14.30 -11.42 -15.05
CA GLY A 112 14.18 -11.11 -13.63
C GLY A 112 15.06 -9.92 -13.22
N ALA A 113 16.27 -9.81 -13.80
CA ALA A 113 17.18 -8.71 -13.54
C ALA A 113 16.68 -7.36 -14.09
N ALA A 114 16.00 -7.37 -15.24
CA ALA A 114 15.40 -6.19 -15.85
C ALA A 114 14.02 -5.82 -15.30
N ALA A 115 13.44 -6.66 -14.44
CA ALA A 115 12.09 -6.47 -13.94
C ALA A 115 11.88 -5.13 -13.23
N PRO A 116 10.72 -4.45 -13.43
CA PRO A 116 10.45 -3.17 -12.79
C PRO A 116 10.21 -3.29 -11.29
N ARG A 117 9.71 -4.44 -10.84
CA ARG A 117 9.36 -4.72 -9.44
C ARG A 117 10.08 -5.97 -8.95
N GLN A 118 11.21 -5.76 -8.32
CA GLN A 118 12.11 -6.82 -7.84
C GLN A 118 11.91 -7.12 -6.35
N LEU A 119 12.84 -7.87 -5.76
CA LEU A 119 12.86 -8.30 -4.36
C LEU A 119 11.66 -9.19 -4.00
N SER A 120 11.48 -9.44 -2.69
CA SER A 120 10.46 -10.34 -2.16
C SER A 120 9.02 -9.97 -2.51
N GLY A 121 8.75 -8.71 -2.86
CA GLY A 121 7.37 -8.25 -3.04
C GLY A 121 6.57 -8.28 -1.73
N ARG A 122 5.23 -8.36 -1.83
CA ARG A 122 4.35 -8.18 -0.66
C ARG A 122 3.66 -9.45 -0.20
N GLY A 123 3.75 -10.55 -0.92
CA GLY A 123 3.18 -11.81 -0.49
C GLY A 123 2.68 -12.69 -1.63
N LEU A 124 1.88 -13.66 -1.25
CA LEU A 124 1.34 -14.74 -2.08
C LEU A 124 -0.11 -15.01 -1.69
N ALA A 125 -0.78 -15.88 -2.42
CA ALA A 125 -2.14 -16.31 -2.13
C ALA A 125 -2.20 -17.81 -1.89
N TYR A 126 -3.18 -18.24 -1.12
CA TYR A 126 -3.50 -19.65 -0.85
C TYR A 126 -4.87 -19.99 -1.44
N TRP A 127 -4.98 -21.17 -1.99
CA TRP A 127 -6.23 -21.75 -2.46
C TRP A 127 -6.36 -23.21 -2.07
N SER A 128 -7.59 -23.66 -1.80
CA SER A 128 -7.90 -25.07 -1.57
C SER A 128 -9.33 -25.38 -1.98
N ASP A 129 -9.54 -26.58 -2.54
CA ASP A 129 -10.87 -27.19 -2.75
C ASP A 129 -11.15 -28.34 -1.77
N GLY A 130 -10.32 -28.47 -0.72
CA GLY A 130 -10.41 -29.53 0.29
C GLY A 130 -9.65 -30.81 -0.09
N LYS A 131 -9.18 -30.95 -1.35
CA LYS A 131 -8.35 -32.07 -1.82
C LYS A 131 -6.96 -31.59 -2.23
N GLU A 132 -6.93 -30.55 -3.04
CA GLU A 132 -5.71 -29.86 -3.46
C GLU A 132 -5.55 -28.56 -2.68
N GLU A 133 -4.29 -28.20 -2.43
CA GLU A 133 -3.91 -26.95 -1.79
C GLU A 133 -2.80 -26.31 -2.62
N ARG A 134 -2.95 -25.02 -2.96
CA ARG A 134 -2.01 -24.31 -3.83
C ARG A 134 -1.55 -23.00 -3.24
N ILE A 135 -0.29 -22.68 -3.48
CA ILE A 135 0.28 -21.36 -3.30
C ILE A 135 0.41 -20.71 -4.67
N LEU A 136 -0.08 -19.47 -4.80
CA LEU A 136 0.03 -18.70 -6.03
C LEU A 136 0.79 -17.40 -5.74
N TYR A 137 1.76 -17.06 -6.58
CA TYR A 137 2.49 -15.80 -6.48
C TYR A 137 2.94 -15.32 -7.86
N VAL A 138 3.29 -14.04 -7.96
CA VAL A 138 3.81 -13.46 -9.20
C VAL A 138 5.31 -13.20 -9.03
N THR A 139 6.11 -13.73 -9.96
CA THR A 139 7.57 -13.55 -9.97
C THR A 139 7.97 -12.13 -10.39
N PRO A 140 9.21 -11.68 -10.12
CA PRO A 140 9.72 -10.42 -10.65
C PRO A 140 9.55 -10.28 -12.16
N GLY A 141 9.82 -11.33 -12.93
CA GLY A 141 9.66 -11.37 -14.38
C GLY A 141 8.21 -11.42 -14.90
N PHE A 142 7.24 -11.20 -14.01
CA PHE A 142 5.82 -11.13 -14.32
C PHE A 142 5.26 -12.46 -14.86
N ARG A 143 5.45 -13.53 -14.07
CA ARG A 143 4.83 -14.84 -14.28
C ARG A 143 3.99 -15.20 -13.07
N LEU A 144 2.77 -15.70 -13.29
CA LEU A 144 1.93 -16.26 -12.25
C LEU A 144 2.27 -17.74 -12.07
N ILE A 145 2.74 -18.11 -10.89
CA ILE A 145 3.20 -19.45 -10.54
C ILE A 145 2.17 -20.12 -9.63
N ALA A 146 1.92 -21.42 -9.85
CA ALA A 146 1.14 -22.25 -8.93
C ALA A 146 2.02 -23.39 -8.38
N LEU A 147 2.10 -23.45 -7.05
CA LEU A 147 2.84 -24.47 -6.30
C LEU A 147 1.87 -25.36 -5.52
N ASP A 148 2.19 -26.63 -5.36
CA ASP A 148 1.60 -27.47 -4.33
C ASP A 148 1.97 -26.91 -2.95
N ALA A 149 0.99 -26.62 -2.11
CA ALA A 149 1.22 -25.95 -0.84
C ALA A 149 2.03 -26.80 0.16
N LYS A 150 1.98 -28.12 0.06
CA LYS A 150 2.68 -29.04 0.98
C LYS A 150 4.15 -29.20 0.64
N THR A 151 4.48 -29.15 -0.65
CA THR A 151 5.81 -29.54 -1.16
C THR A 151 6.60 -28.40 -1.78
N GLY A 152 5.94 -27.28 -2.16
CA GLY A 152 6.55 -26.20 -2.93
C GLY A 152 6.85 -26.57 -4.38
N ALA A 153 6.41 -27.73 -4.87
CA ALA A 153 6.61 -28.15 -6.24
C ALA A 153 5.63 -27.42 -7.19
N LEU A 154 6.07 -27.15 -8.42
CA LEU A 154 5.20 -26.60 -9.47
C LEU A 154 4.02 -27.54 -9.73
N VAL A 155 2.83 -26.97 -9.93
CA VAL A 155 1.62 -27.71 -10.36
C VAL A 155 1.61 -27.80 -11.88
N PRO A 156 1.99 -28.93 -12.51
CA PRO A 156 2.24 -29.01 -13.95
C PRO A 156 1.02 -28.71 -14.83
N THR A 157 -0.18 -28.89 -14.29
CA THR A 157 -1.46 -28.66 -14.99
C THR A 157 -1.87 -27.18 -15.03
N PHE A 158 -1.15 -26.31 -14.32
CA PHE A 158 -1.41 -24.88 -14.31
C PHE A 158 -0.57 -24.18 -15.40
N GLY A 159 -1.22 -23.52 -16.34
CA GLY A 159 -0.57 -22.84 -17.45
C GLY A 159 0.37 -23.76 -18.24
N LYS A 160 1.58 -23.32 -18.46
CA LYS A 160 2.65 -24.08 -19.09
C LYS A 160 3.64 -24.56 -18.01
N GLY A 161 3.47 -25.82 -17.56
CA GLY A 161 4.39 -26.42 -16.59
C GLY A 161 4.40 -25.74 -15.21
N GLY A 162 3.28 -25.24 -14.73
CA GLY A 162 3.13 -24.57 -13.44
C GLY A 162 3.12 -23.04 -13.50
N ALA A 163 3.19 -22.45 -14.70
CA ALA A 163 3.32 -20.99 -14.87
C ALA A 163 2.43 -20.44 -15.99
N VAL A 164 1.90 -19.23 -15.78
CA VAL A 164 1.29 -18.37 -16.81
C VAL A 164 2.19 -17.17 -17.04
N ASP A 165 2.58 -16.90 -18.28
CA ASP A 165 3.33 -15.71 -18.66
C ASP A 165 2.37 -14.52 -18.76
N LEU A 166 2.47 -13.59 -17.81
CA LEU A 166 1.58 -12.43 -17.73
C LEU A 166 1.95 -11.29 -18.70
N LYS A 167 3.05 -11.40 -19.44
CA LYS A 167 3.37 -10.51 -20.58
C LYS A 167 2.74 -10.96 -21.88
N LEU A 168 1.98 -12.06 -21.87
CA LEU A 168 1.26 -12.61 -23.01
C LEU A 168 -0.24 -12.61 -22.77
N ASP A 169 -1.03 -12.71 -23.84
CA ASP A 169 -2.49 -12.78 -23.79
C ASP A 169 -3.11 -11.67 -22.91
N ASP A 170 -2.72 -10.43 -23.18
CA ASP A 170 -3.03 -9.27 -22.35
C ASP A 170 -3.68 -8.12 -23.12
N ASP A 171 -4.17 -8.36 -24.35
CA ASP A 171 -4.90 -7.41 -25.21
C ASP A 171 -4.17 -6.06 -25.43
N GLN A 172 -2.81 -6.06 -25.31
CA GLN A 172 -2.01 -4.85 -25.49
C GLN A 172 -1.95 -4.40 -26.94
N SER A 173 -2.11 -3.09 -27.17
CA SER A 173 -1.85 -2.46 -28.47
C SER A 173 -0.36 -2.29 -28.78
N ILE A 174 0.49 -2.33 -27.76
CA ILE A 174 1.95 -2.29 -27.82
C ILE A 174 2.43 -3.63 -27.28
N GLU A 175 3.05 -4.46 -28.14
CA GLU A 175 3.61 -5.73 -27.67
C GLU A 175 4.66 -5.47 -26.58
N PRO A 176 4.54 -6.08 -25.39
CA PRO A 176 5.52 -5.95 -24.34
C PRO A 176 6.81 -6.66 -24.73
N ASP A 177 7.95 -6.03 -24.49
CA ASP A 177 9.23 -6.74 -24.51
C ASP A 177 9.22 -7.80 -23.39
N LEU A 178 9.35 -9.06 -23.78
CA LEU A 178 9.27 -10.18 -22.85
C LEU A 178 10.45 -10.21 -21.87
N ILE A 179 11.57 -9.59 -22.18
CA ILE A 179 12.77 -9.55 -21.34
C ILE A 179 12.82 -8.22 -20.55
N THR A 180 12.89 -7.08 -21.24
CA THR A 180 13.17 -5.77 -20.64
C THR A 180 11.92 -4.90 -20.45
N GLY A 181 10.75 -5.40 -20.85
CA GLY A 181 9.49 -4.63 -20.75
C GLY A 181 9.17 -4.17 -19.34
N GLU A 182 8.71 -2.95 -19.23
CA GLU A 182 8.57 -2.20 -17.97
C GLU A 182 7.26 -2.47 -17.22
N ILE A 183 6.63 -3.62 -17.45
CA ILE A 183 5.45 -4.11 -16.72
C ILE A 183 5.83 -5.26 -15.77
N GLY A 184 5.28 -5.25 -14.57
CA GLY A 184 5.50 -6.26 -13.53
C GLY A 184 4.42 -6.25 -12.48
N PHE A 185 4.71 -6.83 -11.31
CA PHE A 185 3.80 -6.85 -10.16
C PHE A 185 4.56 -7.19 -8.89
N GLN A 186 4.20 -6.56 -7.76
CA GLN A 186 4.82 -6.85 -6.46
C GLN A 186 3.81 -7.17 -5.36
N SER A 187 2.51 -6.94 -5.55
CA SER A 187 1.50 -7.31 -4.56
C SER A 187 1.20 -8.81 -4.59
N ALA A 188 0.53 -9.30 -3.56
CA ALA A 188 0.00 -10.65 -3.58
C ALA A 188 -1.17 -10.72 -4.58
N PRO A 189 -1.26 -11.78 -5.42
CA PRO A 189 -2.49 -12.04 -6.16
C PRO A 189 -3.63 -12.32 -5.18
N VAL A 190 -4.87 -12.14 -5.61
CA VAL A 190 -6.05 -12.43 -4.79
C VAL A 190 -6.78 -13.64 -5.35
N VAL A 191 -7.07 -14.60 -4.50
CA VAL A 191 -7.87 -15.78 -4.86
C VAL A 191 -9.23 -15.68 -4.20
N ALA A 192 -10.28 -15.72 -5.03
CA ALA A 192 -11.67 -15.78 -4.58
C ALA A 192 -12.40 -16.89 -5.34
N ARG A 193 -13.01 -17.82 -4.62
CA ARG A 193 -13.54 -19.06 -5.18
C ARG A 193 -12.47 -19.75 -6.03
N ASP A 194 -12.71 -19.95 -7.32
CA ASP A 194 -11.81 -20.60 -8.28
C ASP A 194 -11.12 -19.60 -9.22
N THR A 195 -11.13 -18.32 -8.89
CA THR A 195 -10.52 -17.26 -9.70
C THR A 195 -9.33 -16.64 -8.97
N VAL A 196 -8.16 -16.64 -9.61
CA VAL A 196 -7.01 -15.84 -9.17
C VAL A 196 -6.97 -14.53 -9.97
N ILE A 197 -6.92 -13.40 -9.26
CA ILE A 197 -6.96 -12.05 -9.82
C ILE A 197 -5.59 -11.41 -9.69
N VAL A 198 -5.08 -10.85 -10.79
CA VAL A 198 -3.76 -10.22 -10.86
C VAL A 198 -3.89 -8.84 -11.50
N GLY A 199 -3.31 -7.85 -10.86
CA GLY A 199 -3.11 -6.52 -11.42
C GLY A 199 -1.75 -6.36 -12.11
N ALA A 200 -1.29 -5.11 -12.22
CA ALA A 200 0.00 -4.77 -12.80
C ALA A 200 0.61 -3.56 -12.10
N ALA A 201 1.93 -3.40 -12.23
CA ALA A 201 2.72 -2.28 -11.76
C ALA A 201 3.84 -1.98 -12.76
N PHE A 202 4.30 -0.73 -12.82
CA PHE A 202 5.23 -0.24 -13.83
C PHE A 202 6.51 0.32 -13.20
N ARG A 203 7.50 0.54 -14.05
CA ARG A 203 8.76 1.21 -13.69
C ARG A 203 8.62 2.71 -13.67
N GLU A 204 7.79 3.25 -14.54
CA GLU A 204 7.66 4.69 -14.71
C GLU A 204 7.31 5.42 -13.40
N GLY A 205 7.54 6.67 -13.38
CA GLY A 205 7.30 7.54 -12.25
C GLY A 205 7.34 8.99 -12.70
N MET A 206 8.08 9.82 -11.99
CA MET A 206 8.18 11.26 -12.20
C MET A 206 8.82 11.67 -13.54
N THR A 207 9.61 10.80 -14.17
CA THR A 207 10.30 11.04 -15.45
C THR A 207 10.10 9.86 -16.38
N PRO A 208 8.87 9.64 -16.90
CA PRO A 208 8.60 8.54 -17.81
C PRO A 208 9.44 8.70 -19.09
N LYS A 209 10.01 7.59 -19.53
CA LYS A 209 10.86 7.54 -20.74
C LYS A 209 10.08 7.85 -22.00
N SER A 210 8.82 7.42 -22.03
CA SER A 210 7.93 7.61 -23.17
C SER A 210 6.49 7.84 -22.72
N MET A 211 5.73 8.63 -23.51
CA MET A 211 4.28 8.71 -23.38
C MET A 211 3.57 7.42 -23.86
N ARG A 212 4.28 6.56 -24.60
CA ARG A 212 3.77 5.27 -25.09
C ARG A 212 4.22 4.17 -24.14
N ASN A 213 3.26 3.50 -23.52
CA ASN A 213 3.57 2.46 -22.53
C ASN A 213 2.52 1.34 -22.56
N ASN A 214 2.86 0.18 -22.00
CA ASN A 214 1.91 -0.90 -21.78
C ASN A 214 0.84 -0.48 -20.76
N LYS A 215 -0.36 -1.05 -20.89
CA LYS A 215 -1.51 -0.78 -20.04
C LYS A 215 -1.57 -1.76 -18.88
N GLY A 216 -2.02 -1.30 -17.71
CA GLY A 216 -2.04 -2.06 -16.46
C GLY A 216 -3.33 -2.86 -16.24
N TYR A 217 -3.81 -3.55 -17.24
CA TYR A 217 -5.04 -4.31 -17.18
C TYR A 217 -5.09 -5.32 -16.04
N VAL A 218 -6.29 -5.52 -15.49
CA VAL A 218 -6.54 -6.52 -14.45
C VAL A 218 -7.13 -7.77 -15.06
N ARG A 219 -6.60 -8.92 -14.67
CA ARG A 219 -7.02 -10.22 -15.25
C ARG A 219 -7.42 -11.22 -14.17
N GLY A 220 -8.46 -11.99 -14.47
CA GLY A 220 -8.87 -13.18 -13.72
C GLY A 220 -8.48 -14.44 -14.45
N PHE A 221 -7.91 -15.39 -13.71
CA PHE A 221 -7.50 -16.70 -14.25
C PHE A 221 -8.16 -17.82 -13.45
N ASP A 222 -8.47 -18.93 -14.11
CA ASP A 222 -8.89 -20.15 -13.44
C ASP A 222 -7.75 -20.70 -12.58
N VAL A 223 -8.00 -20.90 -11.30
CA VAL A 223 -6.97 -21.29 -10.32
C VAL A 223 -6.42 -22.69 -10.55
N ARG A 224 -7.15 -23.59 -11.23
CA ARG A 224 -6.72 -24.96 -11.51
C ARG A 224 -5.88 -25.04 -12.78
N THR A 225 -6.26 -24.30 -13.80
CA THR A 225 -5.68 -24.44 -15.15
C THR A 225 -4.80 -23.29 -15.59
N GLY A 226 -4.90 -22.12 -14.93
CA GLY A 226 -4.23 -20.90 -15.36
C GLY A 226 -4.83 -20.25 -16.61
N LYS A 227 -5.96 -20.75 -17.11
CA LYS A 227 -6.64 -20.15 -18.27
C LYS A 227 -7.20 -18.78 -17.89
N ARG A 228 -6.97 -17.75 -18.72
CA ARG A 228 -7.61 -16.45 -18.57
C ARG A 228 -9.14 -16.60 -18.70
N LEU A 229 -9.85 -16.15 -17.67
CA LEU A 229 -11.32 -16.12 -17.63
C LEU A 229 -11.86 -14.80 -18.14
N TRP A 230 -11.20 -13.70 -17.76
CA TRP A 230 -11.60 -12.34 -18.14
C TRP A 230 -10.41 -11.37 -18.03
N ILE A 231 -10.57 -10.21 -18.66
CA ILE A 231 -9.71 -9.05 -18.56
C ILE A 231 -10.57 -7.80 -18.37
N PHE A 232 -10.15 -6.89 -17.52
CA PHE A 232 -10.72 -5.55 -17.36
C PHE A 232 -9.73 -4.52 -17.88
N HIS A 233 -10.14 -3.75 -18.88
CA HIS A 233 -9.34 -2.70 -19.50
C HIS A 233 -9.42 -1.42 -18.66
N THR A 234 -8.40 -1.15 -17.87
CA THR A 234 -8.28 0.05 -17.02
C THR A 234 -8.07 1.33 -17.82
N ILE A 235 -7.52 1.22 -19.03
CA ILE A 235 -7.64 2.21 -20.11
C ILE A 235 -8.57 1.58 -21.15
N PRO A 236 -9.78 2.13 -21.35
CA PRO A 236 -10.78 1.50 -22.20
C PRO A 236 -10.34 1.36 -23.66
N LEU A 237 -10.71 0.27 -24.29
CA LEU A 237 -10.60 0.11 -25.74
C LEU A 237 -11.68 0.91 -26.46
N LYS A 238 -11.48 1.15 -27.74
CA LYS A 238 -12.48 1.83 -28.60
C LYS A 238 -13.84 1.14 -28.47
N ASN A 239 -14.89 1.92 -28.25
CA ASN A 239 -16.28 1.53 -27.98
C ASN A 239 -16.56 0.97 -26.57
N GLU A 240 -15.60 0.93 -25.67
CA GLU A 240 -15.85 0.66 -24.27
C GLU A 240 -16.21 1.93 -23.49
N ALA A 241 -16.94 1.76 -22.40
CA ALA A 241 -17.31 2.87 -21.52
C ALA A 241 -16.07 3.55 -20.92
N GLY A 242 -16.00 4.86 -21.03
CA GLY A 242 -14.86 5.66 -20.55
C GLY A 242 -13.83 6.03 -21.64
N TYR A 243 -13.87 5.40 -22.82
CA TYR A 243 -12.96 5.75 -23.92
C TYR A 243 -13.00 7.23 -24.29
N ASP A 244 -14.20 7.83 -24.31
CA ASP A 244 -14.41 9.25 -24.67
C ASP A 244 -13.77 10.23 -23.69
N THR A 245 -13.36 9.76 -22.49
CA THR A 245 -12.63 10.57 -21.52
C THR A 245 -11.13 10.70 -21.83
N TRP A 246 -10.66 10.05 -22.88
CA TRP A 246 -9.31 10.11 -23.43
C TRP A 246 -9.37 10.84 -24.77
N GLU A 247 -9.23 12.14 -24.71
CA GLU A 247 -9.35 12.97 -25.90
C GLU A 247 -8.17 12.77 -26.87
N ASN A 248 -8.38 13.12 -28.14
CA ASN A 248 -7.37 13.05 -29.22
C ASN A 248 -6.74 11.66 -29.42
N GLY A 249 -7.46 10.58 -29.10
CA GLY A 249 -6.97 9.22 -29.26
C GLY A 249 -5.88 8.82 -28.26
N SER A 250 -5.74 9.54 -27.16
CA SER A 250 -4.68 9.30 -26.18
C SER A 250 -4.78 7.94 -25.47
N ALA A 251 -5.96 7.31 -25.42
CA ALA A 251 -6.13 5.95 -24.92
C ALA A 251 -5.30 4.91 -25.68
N GLU A 252 -4.97 5.17 -26.94
CA GLU A 252 -4.30 4.16 -27.78
C GLU A 252 -2.83 3.97 -27.40
N TYR A 253 -2.16 5.02 -26.96
CA TYR A 253 -0.73 4.98 -26.64
C TYR A 253 -0.39 5.14 -25.16
N THR A 254 -1.24 5.81 -24.37
CA THR A 254 -0.99 5.98 -22.94
C THR A 254 -1.07 4.62 -22.23
N GLY A 255 -0.17 4.40 -21.30
CA GLY A 255 -0.10 3.18 -20.52
C GLY A 255 -0.28 3.39 -19.02
N ASN A 256 0.27 2.47 -18.26
CA ASN A 256 0.11 2.36 -16.81
C ASN A 256 -1.36 2.12 -16.42
N THR A 257 -1.92 2.82 -15.45
CA THR A 257 -3.28 2.62 -14.93
C THR A 257 -3.48 1.20 -14.38
N GLY A 258 -2.46 0.66 -13.73
CA GLY A 258 -2.50 -0.68 -13.14
C GLY A 258 -3.25 -0.71 -11.81
N VAL A 259 -3.29 -1.90 -11.24
CA VAL A 259 -3.67 -2.14 -9.85
C VAL A 259 -2.48 -2.80 -9.18
N TRP A 260 -1.62 -1.99 -8.57
CA TRP A 260 -0.35 -2.43 -7.98
C TRP A 260 -0.43 -2.74 -6.48
N THR A 261 -1.60 -2.51 -5.88
CA THR A 261 -1.89 -2.78 -4.48
C THR A 261 -2.85 -3.95 -4.30
N GLN A 262 -3.35 -4.17 -3.10
CA GLN A 262 -4.27 -5.26 -2.79
C GLN A 262 -5.67 -4.99 -3.31
N ILE A 263 -6.30 -6.04 -3.82
CA ILE A 263 -7.68 -6.08 -4.31
C ILE A 263 -8.55 -6.70 -3.21
N SER A 264 -9.77 -6.20 -3.02
CA SER A 264 -10.73 -6.77 -2.09
C SER A 264 -11.90 -7.41 -2.83
N VAL A 265 -12.47 -8.46 -2.25
CA VAL A 265 -13.55 -9.24 -2.88
C VAL A 265 -14.66 -9.52 -1.90
N ASP A 266 -15.90 -9.27 -2.30
CA ASP A 266 -17.09 -9.80 -1.64
C ASP A 266 -17.53 -11.07 -2.38
N GLU A 267 -17.19 -12.24 -1.85
CA GLU A 267 -17.54 -13.51 -2.47
C GLU A 267 -19.04 -13.79 -2.45
N GLN A 268 -19.77 -13.30 -1.45
CA GLN A 268 -21.21 -13.50 -1.36
C GLN A 268 -21.93 -12.77 -2.49
N LEU A 269 -21.52 -11.54 -2.76
CA LEU A 269 -22.05 -10.72 -3.84
C LEU A 269 -21.43 -11.04 -5.20
N GLY A 270 -20.25 -11.71 -5.22
CA GLY A 270 -19.49 -11.94 -6.44
C GLY A 270 -18.91 -10.65 -7.02
N LEU A 271 -18.47 -9.73 -6.18
CA LEU A 271 -17.95 -8.41 -6.55
C LEU A 271 -16.48 -8.24 -6.18
N VAL A 272 -15.72 -7.64 -7.08
CA VAL A 272 -14.29 -7.33 -6.92
C VAL A 272 -14.10 -5.83 -6.97
N TYR A 273 -13.29 -5.28 -6.06
CA TYR A 273 -13.03 -3.84 -5.95
C TYR A 273 -11.57 -3.56 -6.30
N LEU A 274 -11.37 -2.82 -7.38
CA LEU A 274 -10.08 -2.53 -8.00
C LEU A 274 -9.66 -1.08 -7.71
N PRO A 275 -8.61 -0.87 -6.90
CA PRO A 275 -8.02 0.45 -6.66
C PRO A 275 -7.00 0.78 -7.77
N VAL A 276 -7.45 1.50 -8.78
CA VAL A 276 -6.65 1.79 -9.99
C VAL A 276 -5.72 2.98 -9.77
N GLU A 277 -4.48 2.87 -10.26
CA GLU A 277 -3.44 3.90 -10.18
C GLU A 277 -3.52 4.93 -11.30
N SER A 278 -2.60 5.91 -11.27
CA SER A 278 -2.41 6.94 -12.29
C SER A 278 -2.07 6.37 -13.67
N PRO A 279 -2.42 7.07 -14.78
CA PRO A 279 -1.85 6.81 -16.10
C PRO A 279 -0.38 7.25 -16.20
N THR A 280 0.32 6.82 -17.25
CA THR A 280 1.68 7.28 -17.58
C THR A 280 1.81 8.80 -17.47
N GLY A 281 2.83 9.22 -16.72
CA GLY A 281 3.11 10.62 -16.37
C GLY A 281 2.42 11.04 -15.08
N ASP A 282 3.08 10.75 -13.92
CA ASP A 282 2.55 11.05 -12.58
C ASP A 282 2.24 12.52 -12.37
N TYR A 283 3.01 13.43 -13.00
CA TYR A 283 2.92 14.88 -12.76
C TYR A 283 2.68 15.71 -14.02
N TYR A 284 2.59 15.07 -15.19
CA TYR A 284 2.29 15.72 -16.47
C TYR A 284 1.38 14.84 -17.33
N GLY A 285 0.22 15.36 -17.66
CA GLY A 285 -0.81 14.69 -18.46
C GLY A 285 -1.12 15.38 -19.81
N GLY A 286 -0.33 16.36 -20.25
CA GLY A 286 -0.61 17.10 -21.50
C GLY A 286 -0.63 16.27 -22.78
N HIS A 287 -0.11 15.04 -22.74
CA HIS A 287 -0.20 14.04 -23.81
C HIS A 287 -1.51 13.24 -23.79
N ARG A 288 -2.29 13.33 -22.72
CA ARG A 288 -3.52 12.54 -22.47
C ARG A 288 -4.69 13.43 -22.02
N PRO A 289 -5.12 14.43 -22.82
CA PRO A 289 -6.19 15.33 -22.40
C PRO A 289 -7.49 14.57 -22.09
N GLY A 290 -8.33 15.19 -21.26
CA GLY A 290 -9.58 14.60 -20.75
C GLY A 290 -9.47 14.06 -19.33
N ALA A 291 -10.56 13.53 -18.80
CA ALA A 291 -10.63 13.03 -17.39
C ALA A 291 -9.85 11.72 -17.14
N ASN A 292 -9.55 10.94 -18.20
CA ASN A 292 -8.74 9.72 -18.21
C ASN A 292 -9.30 8.58 -17.34
N LEU A 293 -10.55 8.18 -17.55
CA LEU A 293 -11.09 6.97 -16.91
C LEU A 293 -10.34 5.70 -17.42
N PHE A 294 -9.90 4.80 -16.54
CA PHE A 294 -10.18 4.69 -15.11
C PHE A 294 -8.96 5.04 -14.24
N GLY A 295 -8.12 5.98 -14.64
CA GLY A 295 -7.03 6.46 -13.77
C GLY A 295 -7.58 6.98 -12.43
N GLU A 296 -6.90 6.66 -11.33
CA GLU A 296 -7.24 6.99 -9.93
C GLU A 296 -8.74 6.80 -9.61
N THR A 297 -9.24 5.63 -9.99
CA THR A 297 -10.65 5.24 -9.90
C THR A 297 -10.84 3.98 -9.06
N LEU A 298 -11.78 4.00 -8.14
CA LEU A 298 -12.27 2.77 -7.52
C LEU A 298 -13.28 2.12 -8.47
N VAL A 299 -12.96 0.94 -8.98
CA VAL A 299 -13.80 0.21 -9.92
C VAL A 299 -14.33 -1.07 -9.28
N CYS A 300 -15.62 -1.33 -9.40
CA CYS A 300 -16.25 -2.59 -9.03
C CYS A 300 -16.55 -3.41 -10.27
N VAL A 301 -16.06 -4.65 -10.29
CA VAL A 301 -16.32 -5.60 -11.38
C VAL A 301 -16.95 -6.89 -10.85
N ASP A 302 -17.60 -7.62 -11.73
CA ASP A 302 -18.14 -8.95 -11.46
C ASP A 302 -17.00 -9.98 -11.38
N LEU A 303 -16.96 -10.78 -10.32
CA LEU A 303 -15.91 -11.78 -10.08
C LEU A 303 -15.78 -12.82 -11.20
N LYS A 304 -16.90 -13.22 -11.80
CA LYS A 304 -16.95 -14.28 -12.80
C LYS A 304 -16.59 -13.80 -14.20
N THR A 305 -16.96 -12.54 -14.52
CA THR A 305 -16.90 -12.03 -15.90
C THR A 305 -15.97 -10.85 -16.11
N GLY A 306 -15.48 -10.21 -15.04
CA GLY A 306 -14.69 -8.98 -15.11
C GLY A 306 -15.49 -7.75 -15.57
N GLN A 307 -16.79 -7.89 -15.82
CA GLN A 307 -17.63 -6.77 -16.26
C GLN A 307 -17.82 -5.73 -15.17
N ARG A 308 -17.62 -4.46 -15.53
CA ARG A 308 -17.81 -3.33 -14.63
C ARG A 308 -19.28 -3.22 -14.17
N LYS A 309 -19.48 -3.15 -12.86
CA LYS A 309 -20.77 -2.88 -12.22
C LYS A 309 -20.96 -1.39 -11.96
N TRP A 310 -19.95 -0.76 -11.36
CA TRP A 310 -19.89 0.67 -11.09
C TRP A 310 -18.44 1.13 -10.94
N HIS A 311 -18.23 2.43 -10.92
CA HIS A 311 -16.96 3.04 -10.61
C HIS A 311 -17.16 4.43 -10.00
N PHE A 312 -16.13 4.94 -9.33
CA PHE A 312 -16.06 6.32 -8.89
C PHE A 312 -14.61 6.82 -9.05
N GLN A 313 -14.41 7.85 -9.84
CA GLN A 313 -13.09 8.46 -10.04
C GLN A 313 -12.78 9.40 -8.87
N LEU A 314 -11.69 9.12 -8.13
CA LEU A 314 -11.30 9.88 -6.95
C LEU A 314 -10.45 11.11 -7.30
N VAL A 315 -9.82 11.11 -8.46
CA VAL A 315 -9.06 12.24 -9.00
C VAL A 315 -9.28 12.33 -10.50
N HIS A 316 -9.85 13.42 -10.95
CA HIS A 316 -10.04 13.70 -12.38
C HIS A 316 -8.73 14.17 -13.00
N HIS A 317 -8.34 13.60 -14.12
CA HIS A 317 -7.10 13.93 -14.82
C HIS A 317 -5.90 13.93 -13.86
N PRO A 318 -5.44 12.75 -13.42
CA PRO A 318 -4.40 12.62 -12.39
C PRO A 318 -3.09 13.33 -12.73
N LEU A 319 -2.58 14.19 -11.83
CA LEU A 319 -1.35 14.98 -12.00
C LEU A 319 -0.50 15.05 -10.72
N TRP A 320 -0.78 14.21 -9.71
CA TRP A 320 -0.17 14.33 -8.39
C TRP A 320 0.42 13.03 -7.87
N ASP A 321 0.38 11.93 -8.64
CA ASP A 321 0.72 10.58 -8.14
C ASP A 321 -0.11 10.24 -6.88
N MET A 322 -1.41 10.49 -6.97
CA MET A 322 -2.38 10.20 -5.91
C MET A 322 -3.07 8.85 -6.10
N ASP A 323 -2.33 7.88 -6.60
CA ASP A 323 -2.82 6.50 -6.80
C ASP A 323 -3.71 6.04 -5.65
N ILE A 324 -4.72 5.24 -5.96
CA ILE A 324 -5.42 4.49 -4.94
C ILE A 324 -4.50 3.36 -4.47
N SER A 325 -3.64 3.68 -3.51
CA SER A 325 -2.48 2.87 -3.11
C SER A 325 -2.80 1.75 -2.12
N SER A 326 -4.02 1.68 -1.58
CA SER A 326 -4.38 0.76 -0.51
C SER A 326 -5.61 -0.08 -0.85
N ALA A 327 -5.71 -1.25 -0.19
CA ALA A 327 -6.87 -2.12 -0.34
C ALA A 327 -8.18 -1.39 0.04
N PRO A 328 -9.24 -1.54 -0.76
CA PRO A 328 -10.59 -1.17 -0.33
C PRO A 328 -11.02 -2.01 0.89
N LEU A 329 -11.49 -1.39 1.96
CA LEU A 329 -11.96 -2.07 3.16
C LEU A 329 -13.45 -2.36 3.03
N LEU A 330 -13.86 -3.64 3.04
CA LEU A 330 -15.28 -3.98 3.00
C LEU A 330 -15.85 -4.01 4.41
N ALA A 331 -16.91 -3.26 4.63
CA ALA A 331 -17.50 -3.05 5.94
C ALA A 331 -19.03 -3.16 5.88
N ASP A 332 -19.63 -3.83 6.86
CA ASP A 332 -21.05 -3.76 7.09
C ASP A 332 -21.29 -2.73 8.21
N ILE A 333 -22.07 -1.69 7.92
CA ILE A 333 -22.24 -0.51 8.79
C ILE A 333 -23.72 -0.13 8.93
N THR A 334 -24.02 0.73 9.91
CA THR A 334 -25.37 1.27 10.11
C THR A 334 -25.33 2.78 10.16
N VAL A 335 -25.89 3.44 9.15
CA VAL A 335 -25.95 4.91 9.07
C VAL A 335 -27.41 5.36 9.13
N ASN A 336 -27.74 6.21 10.11
CA ASN A 336 -29.12 6.69 10.34
C ASN A 336 -30.15 5.55 10.40
N GLY A 337 -29.82 4.45 11.07
CA GLY A 337 -30.68 3.27 11.23
C GLY A 337 -30.78 2.37 9.99
N ARG A 338 -30.09 2.68 8.90
CA ARG A 338 -30.04 1.88 7.67
C ARG A 338 -28.78 1.04 7.61
N ALA A 339 -28.91 -0.27 7.48
CA ALA A 339 -27.80 -1.17 7.21
C ALA A 339 -27.27 -0.96 5.78
N ILE A 340 -25.95 -0.82 5.64
CA ILE A 340 -25.25 -0.58 4.38
C ILE A 340 -24.10 -1.57 4.28
N LYS A 341 -24.03 -2.28 3.17
CA LYS A 341 -22.83 -2.99 2.75
C LYS A 341 -21.86 -1.94 2.15
N ALA A 342 -20.90 -1.48 2.93
CA ALA A 342 -20.03 -0.38 2.53
C ALA A 342 -18.67 -0.87 2.00
N VAL A 343 -18.03 -0.04 1.18
CA VAL A 343 -16.60 -0.08 0.90
C VAL A 343 -15.98 1.26 1.30
N ALA A 344 -14.98 1.21 2.15
CA ALA A 344 -14.22 2.38 2.61
C ALA A 344 -12.83 2.38 1.98
N GLN A 345 -12.49 3.45 1.27
CA GLN A 345 -11.23 3.59 0.53
C GLN A 345 -10.34 4.65 1.16
N PRO A 346 -9.30 4.26 1.91
CA PRO A 346 -8.25 5.17 2.34
C PRO A 346 -7.40 5.61 1.14
N THR A 347 -6.92 6.85 1.16
CA THR A 347 -6.19 7.43 0.03
C THR A 347 -4.90 8.12 0.42
N LYS A 348 -4.01 8.35 -0.56
CA LYS A 348 -2.79 9.15 -0.40
C LYS A 348 -3.11 10.58 0.06
N GLN A 349 -4.23 11.16 -0.39
CA GLN A 349 -4.67 12.50 0.02
C GLN A 349 -5.13 12.59 1.48
N GLY A 350 -5.22 11.47 2.19
CA GLY A 350 -5.75 11.45 3.56
C GLY A 350 -7.27 11.60 3.63
N PHE A 351 -7.98 11.32 2.56
CA PHE A 351 -9.42 11.18 2.54
C PHE A 351 -9.83 9.71 2.68
N LEU A 352 -10.94 9.46 3.37
CA LEU A 352 -11.62 8.18 3.40
C LEU A 352 -12.93 8.31 2.60
N TYR A 353 -12.95 7.77 1.39
CA TYR A 353 -14.19 7.71 0.60
C TYR A 353 -14.98 6.48 1.01
N VAL A 354 -16.30 6.63 1.21
CA VAL A 354 -17.17 5.54 1.64
C VAL A 354 -18.36 5.43 0.72
N PHE A 355 -18.54 4.24 0.12
CA PHE A 355 -19.62 3.95 -0.81
C PHE A 355 -20.44 2.75 -0.35
N ASP A 356 -21.69 2.71 -0.74
CA ASP A 356 -22.45 1.46 -0.79
C ASP A 356 -21.77 0.55 -1.82
N ARG A 357 -21.22 -0.59 -1.37
CA ARG A 357 -20.36 -1.44 -2.22
C ARG A 357 -21.11 -2.20 -3.32
N VAL A 358 -22.47 -2.26 -3.22
CA VAL A 358 -23.30 -2.88 -4.23
C VAL A 358 -23.58 -1.91 -5.38
N THR A 359 -23.85 -0.64 -5.05
CA THR A 359 -24.36 0.35 -6.01
C THR A 359 -23.35 1.40 -6.42
N GLY A 360 -22.26 1.56 -5.68
CA GLY A 360 -21.25 2.63 -5.86
C GLY A 360 -21.75 4.01 -5.41
N LYS A 361 -22.92 4.11 -4.78
CA LYS A 361 -23.43 5.39 -4.27
C LYS A 361 -22.64 5.82 -3.03
N PRO A 362 -22.19 7.09 -2.97
CA PRO A 362 -21.55 7.61 -1.78
C PRO A 362 -22.47 7.51 -0.56
N VAL A 363 -21.90 7.11 0.59
CA VAL A 363 -22.63 7.05 1.88
C VAL A 363 -22.87 8.46 2.41
N TRP A 364 -21.89 9.33 2.29
CA TRP A 364 -21.98 10.78 2.54
C TRP A 364 -21.71 11.55 1.25
N PRO A 365 -22.24 12.79 1.10
CA PRO A 365 -22.05 13.58 -0.11
C PRO A 365 -20.55 13.74 -0.46
N ILE A 366 -20.24 13.58 -1.72
CA ILE A 366 -18.95 13.94 -2.32
C ILE A 366 -19.22 15.12 -3.24
N GLU A 367 -18.53 16.23 -3.01
CA GLU A 367 -18.77 17.49 -3.71
C GLU A 367 -17.71 17.73 -4.77
N GLU A 368 -18.14 18.07 -5.99
CA GLU A 368 -17.25 18.57 -7.03
C GLU A 368 -16.82 19.99 -6.70
N LYS A 369 -15.60 20.16 -6.17
CA LYS A 369 -15.05 21.46 -5.81
C LYS A 369 -14.17 22.01 -6.92
N LYS A 370 -14.35 23.29 -7.24
CA LYS A 370 -13.48 24.00 -8.19
C LYS A 370 -12.03 23.97 -7.68
N VAL A 371 -11.12 23.68 -8.59
CA VAL A 371 -9.68 23.69 -8.32
C VAL A 371 -8.97 24.69 -9.22
N GLU A 372 -7.79 25.11 -8.79
CA GLU A 372 -6.97 26.04 -9.53
C GLU A 372 -6.48 25.41 -10.84
N ARG A 373 -6.49 26.18 -11.91
CA ARG A 373 -5.83 25.80 -13.15
C ARG A 373 -4.32 26.07 -13.04
N GLY A 374 -3.50 25.08 -13.38
CA GLY A 374 -2.05 25.24 -13.44
C GLY A 374 -1.55 26.02 -14.66
N THR A 375 -0.24 26.18 -14.72
CA THR A 375 0.44 27.01 -15.74
C THR A 375 1.45 26.23 -16.59
N VAL A 376 1.57 24.91 -16.41
CA VAL A 376 2.50 24.09 -17.19
C VAL A 376 2.03 24.06 -18.65
N PRO A 377 2.89 24.44 -19.62
CA PRO A 377 2.47 24.55 -21.00
C PRO A 377 2.01 23.22 -21.62
N GLY A 378 0.85 23.26 -22.26
CA GLY A 378 0.25 22.10 -22.94
C GLY A 378 -0.46 21.12 -22.02
N GLU A 379 -0.53 21.41 -20.72
CA GLU A 379 -1.27 20.59 -19.76
C GLU A 379 -2.78 20.84 -19.87
N TRP A 380 -3.54 19.78 -19.71
CA TRP A 380 -4.99 19.80 -19.55
C TRP A 380 -5.33 19.77 -18.05
N TYR A 381 -6.29 20.55 -17.59
CA TYR A 381 -6.65 20.63 -16.18
C TYR A 381 -8.13 20.39 -16.01
N SER A 382 -8.51 19.44 -15.12
CA SER A 382 -9.89 19.31 -14.71
C SER A 382 -10.34 20.56 -13.94
N PRO A 383 -11.55 21.10 -14.22
CA PRO A 383 -12.05 22.28 -13.51
C PRO A 383 -12.45 22.00 -12.07
N THR A 384 -12.73 20.75 -11.73
CA THR A 384 -13.18 20.32 -10.40
C THR A 384 -12.50 19.04 -9.96
N GLN A 385 -12.53 18.79 -8.65
CA GLN A 385 -12.11 17.53 -8.05
C GLN A 385 -13.12 17.10 -6.97
N PRO A 386 -13.38 15.78 -6.81
CA PRO A 386 -14.33 15.26 -5.85
C PRO A 386 -13.75 15.26 -4.43
N ILE A 387 -14.40 15.96 -3.50
CA ILE A 387 -13.99 16.05 -2.09
C ILE A 387 -15.10 15.49 -1.21
N PRO A 388 -14.84 14.46 -0.38
CA PRO A 388 -15.86 13.90 0.52
C PRO A 388 -16.18 14.90 1.64
N SER A 389 -17.47 15.04 1.94
CA SER A 389 -17.94 15.87 3.06
C SER A 389 -17.69 15.20 4.41
N LYS A 390 -17.70 13.87 4.44
CA LYS A 390 -17.43 13.00 5.58
C LYS A 390 -16.78 11.69 5.13
N PRO A 391 -15.91 11.09 5.97
CA PRO A 391 -15.23 11.67 7.13
C PRO A 391 -14.40 12.91 6.76
N ALA A 392 -14.04 13.73 7.77
CA ALA A 392 -13.05 14.78 7.56
C ALA A 392 -11.71 14.16 7.12
N ALA A 393 -10.87 14.92 6.43
CA ALA A 393 -9.52 14.48 6.10
C ALA A 393 -8.78 14.04 7.38
N TYR A 394 -8.24 12.82 7.36
CA TYR A 394 -7.53 12.24 8.51
C TYR A 394 -6.02 12.48 8.46
N ALA A 395 -5.54 13.15 7.42
CA ALA A 395 -4.15 13.57 7.25
C ALA A 395 -4.09 14.98 6.66
N ARG A 396 -2.94 15.63 6.80
CA ARG A 396 -2.65 16.86 6.06
C ARG A 396 -2.55 16.56 4.57
N ASN A 397 -3.25 17.32 3.74
CA ASN A 397 -3.34 17.09 2.30
C ASN A 397 -3.12 18.34 1.44
N GLY A 398 -2.78 19.46 2.07
CA GLY A 398 -2.30 20.70 1.47
C GLY A 398 -1.22 21.27 2.34
N ILE A 399 -0.65 22.42 1.96
CA ILE A 399 0.37 23.14 2.73
C ILE A 399 -0.02 24.60 2.83
N SER A 400 -0.05 25.08 4.05
CA SER A 400 -0.22 26.49 4.40
C SER A 400 0.96 26.98 5.24
N ILE A 401 1.03 28.28 5.48
CA ILE A 401 2.05 28.86 6.38
C ILE A 401 1.90 28.30 7.80
N GLU A 402 0.67 27.98 8.23
CA GLU A 402 0.36 27.44 9.54
C GLU A 402 0.89 26.02 9.77
N ASP A 403 1.17 25.29 8.67
CA ASP A 403 1.72 23.92 8.73
C ASP A 403 3.23 23.87 8.94
N LEU A 404 3.92 25.01 8.78
CA LEU A 404 5.38 25.07 8.90
C LEU A 404 5.85 24.82 10.33
N ILE A 405 7.09 24.34 10.45
CA ILE A 405 7.78 24.16 11.74
C ILE A 405 7.67 25.41 12.60
N ASP A 406 7.34 25.21 13.88
CA ASP A 406 7.03 26.28 14.82
C ASP A 406 7.59 26.03 16.24
N PHE A 407 8.62 25.20 16.38
CA PHE A 407 9.26 24.95 17.67
C PHE A 407 9.85 26.22 18.28
N THR A 408 10.36 27.14 17.45
CA THR A 408 10.77 28.50 17.84
C THR A 408 10.39 29.50 16.75
N PRO A 409 10.25 30.80 17.09
CA PRO A 409 10.02 31.84 16.08
C PRO A 409 11.08 31.87 14.99
N GLU A 410 12.35 31.68 15.33
CA GLU A 410 13.49 31.71 14.40
C GLU A 410 13.41 30.57 13.38
N LEU A 411 13.05 29.35 13.83
CA LEU A 411 12.85 28.21 12.93
C LEU A 411 11.69 28.46 11.97
N ARG A 412 10.59 29.05 12.47
CA ARG A 412 9.44 29.42 11.64
C ARG A 412 9.80 30.47 10.60
N ASP A 413 10.51 31.54 10.97
CA ASP A 413 10.94 32.59 10.04
C ASP A 413 11.85 32.04 8.94
N GLN A 414 12.75 31.13 9.29
CA GLN A 414 13.59 30.42 8.32
C GLN A 414 12.76 29.57 7.38
N ALA A 415 11.76 28.84 7.89
CA ALA A 415 10.86 28.04 7.09
C ALA A 415 10.08 28.91 6.08
N VAL A 416 9.50 30.01 6.53
CA VAL A 416 8.79 30.99 5.69
C VAL A 416 9.71 31.53 4.59
N THR A 417 10.93 31.91 4.96
CA THR A 417 11.94 32.38 3.99
C THR A 417 12.29 31.31 2.95
N GLN A 418 12.46 30.07 3.39
CA GLN A 418 12.81 28.96 2.51
C GLN A 418 11.71 28.67 1.48
N ILE A 419 10.44 28.72 1.87
CA ILE A 419 9.33 28.43 0.96
C ILE A 419 8.93 29.57 0.08
N ALA A 420 9.49 30.78 0.23
CA ALA A 420 9.13 31.96 -0.55
C ALA A 420 9.25 31.77 -2.07
N LYS A 421 10.10 30.82 -2.52
CA LYS A 421 10.28 30.44 -3.94
C LYS A 421 9.45 29.25 -4.36
N TYR A 422 8.54 28.77 -3.53
CA TYR A 422 7.67 27.64 -3.83
C TYR A 422 6.21 28.07 -3.85
N LYS A 423 5.41 27.37 -4.62
CA LYS A 423 3.97 27.46 -4.56
C LYS A 423 3.46 26.54 -3.46
N ILE A 424 2.59 27.02 -2.60
CA ILE A 424 1.84 26.23 -1.61
C ILE A 424 0.35 26.45 -1.80
N GLY A 425 -0.48 25.57 -1.31
CA GLY A 425 -1.93 25.69 -1.37
C GLY A 425 -2.67 24.45 -0.86
N PRO A 426 -3.99 24.42 -1.03
CA PRO A 426 -4.82 23.28 -0.66
C PRO A 426 -4.49 22.01 -1.50
N VAL A 427 -5.10 20.90 -1.11
CA VAL A 427 -5.06 19.67 -1.93
C VAL A 427 -5.47 19.98 -3.38
N PHE A 428 -4.84 19.31 -4.34
CA PHE A 428 -5.00 19.53 -5.78
C PHE A 428 -4.46 20.86 -6.31
N THR A 429 -3.62 21.57 -5.53
CA THR A 429 -2.81 22.66 -6.12
C THR A 429 -1.90 22.07 -7.21
N PRO A 430 -2.01 22.52 -8.48
CA PRO A 430 -1.36 21.87 -9.59
C PRO A 430 0.18 22.03 -9.57
N PRO A 431 0.93 21.10 -10.19
CA PRO A 431 2.34 21.24 -10.44
C PRO A 431 2.68 22.58 -11.11
N SER A 432 3.86 23.14 -10.78
CA SER A 432 4.34 24.39 -11.37
C SER A 432 5.39 24.15 -12.44
N GLU A 433 5.36 24.90 -13.54
CA GLU A 433 6.55 25.05 -14.37
C GLU A 433 7.68 25.63 -13.52
N SER A 434 8.79 24.89 -13.41
CA SER A 434 9.92 25.29 -12.58
C SER A 434 10.70 26.46 -13.20
N LYS A 435 10.92 27.52 -12.43
CA LYS A 435 11.66 28.73 -12.85
C LYS A 435 12.68 29.12 -11.80
N LEU A 436 13.83 29.66 -12.21
CA LEU A 436 14.90 30.07 -11.28
C LEU A 436 14.46 31.23 -10.37
N GLU A 437 13.66 32.12 -10.88
CA GLU A 437 13.04 33.24 -10.13
C GLU A 437 11.87 32.79 -9.25
N GLY A 438 11.34 31.59 -9.49
CA GLY A 438 10.19 31.01 -8.84
C GLY A 438 8.89 31.05 -9.66
N PRO A 439 7.93 30.17 -9.36
CA PRO A 439 8.05 29.09 -8.40
C PRO A 439 9.04 28.00 -8.86
N ILE A 440 9.86 27.49 -7.94
CA ILE A 440 10.76 26.37 -8.22
C ILE A 440 9.93 25.08 -8.37
N ALA A 441 8.93 24.91 -7.52
CA ALA A 441 8.00 23.78 -7.53
C ALA A 441 6.75 24.12 -6.73
N THR A 442 5.69 23.37 -6.91
CA THR A 442 4.56 23.30 -5.97
C THR A 442 4.91 22.30 -4.88
N LEU A 443 4.79 22.70 -3.61
CA LEU A 443 4.91 21.80 -2.47
C LEU A 443 3.57 21.14 -2.20
N THR A 444 3.54 19.83 -2.22
CA THR A 444 2.32 19.04 -2.05
C THR A 444 2.50 18.00 -0.96
N MET A 445 1.38 17.56 -0.38
CA MET A 445 1.30 16.39 0.49
C MET A 445 0.26 15.42 -0.07
N GLY A 446 0.35 14.15 0.34
CA GLY A 446 -0.59 13.14 -0.15
C GLY A 446 -0.31 12.64 -1.56
N THR A 447 0.94 12.71 -2.02
CA THR A 447 1.41 12.28 -3.34
C THR A 447 2.17 10.95 -3.26
N ALA A 448 3.28 10.77 -3.96
CA ALA A 448 4.06 9.54 -4.06
C ALA A 448 4.29 8.81 -2.71
N SER A 449 4.70 9.54 -1.67
CA SER A 449 4.88 8.97 -0.34
C SER A 449 3.56 8.91 0.46
N GLY A 450 2.56 9.68 0.06
CA GLY A 450 1.19 9.70 0.52
C GLY A 450 0.97 10.15 1.95
N GLY A 451 -0.27 10.35 2.30
CA GLY A 451 -0.81 10.18 3.63
C GLY A 451 -0.84 8.69 3.96
N THR A 452 -1.79 7.94 3.41
CA THR A 452 -1.82 6.47 3.51
C THR A 452 -1.28 5.84 2.21
N ASN A 453 -0.43 4.83 2.35
CA ASN A 453 0.15 4.10 1.22
C ASN A 453 -0.27 2.61 1.25
N TRP A 454 0.42 1.73 0.53
CA TRP A 454 0.04 0.34 0.26
C TRP A 454 -0.29 -0.54 1.49
N PRO A 455 0.27 -0.34 2.68
CA PRO A 455 -0.20 -1.10 3.83
C PRO A 455 -1.67 -0.85 4.15
N GLY A 456 -2.19 0.34 3.79
CA GLY A 456 -3.60 0.68 3.94
C GLY A 456 -4.06 0.81 5.38
N GLY A 457 -5.37 0.67 5.57
CA GLY A 457 -6.00 0.64 6.89
C GLY A 457 -6.36 -0.77 7.35
N SER A 458 -7.05 -0.82 8.48
CA SER A 458 -7.72 -2.01 9.02
C SER A 458 -9.14 -1.66 9.48
N TYR A 459 -10.02 -2.63 9.52
CA TYR A 459 -11.42 -2.45 9.90
C TYR A 459 -11.82 -3.39 11.03
N ASP A 460 -12.41 -2.83 12.08
CA ASP A 460 -12.99 -3.56 13.19
C ASP A 460 -14.50 -3.78 12.97
N PRO A 461 -14.95 -5.00 12.69
CA PRO A 461 -16.35 -5.29 12.45
C PRO A 461 -17.20 -5.25 13.72
N GLU A 462 -16.60 -5.29 14.92
CA GLU A 462 -17.35 -5.22 16.17
C GLU A 462 -17.77 -3.78 16.54
N THR A 463 -16.99 -2.79 16.11
CA THR A 463 -17.21 -1.38 16.44
C THR A 463 -17.42 -0.49 15.22
N HIS A 464 -17.46 -1.07 14.02
CA HIS A 464 -17.57 -0.41 12.72
C HIS A 464 -16.53 0.73 12.55
N THR A 465 -15.30 0.48 13.00
CA THR A 465 -14.23 1.49 13.02
C THR A 465 -13.12 1.14 12.06
N VAL A 466 -12.73 2.10 11.22
CA VAL A 466 -11.51 2.04 10.42
C VAL A 466 -10.37 2.66 11.20
N TYR A 467 -9.24 1.96 11.21
CA TYR A 467 -7.97 2.48 11.74
C TYR A 467 -7.00 2.66 10.59
N VAL A 468 -6.44 3.85 10.48
CA VAL A 468 -5.60 4.19 9.34
C VAL A 468 -4.39 5.02 9.79
N TYR A 469 -3.21 4.58 9.35
CA TYR A 469 -1.97 5.32 9.49
C TYR A 469 -1.83 6.33 8.36
N ALA A 470 -1.29 7.52 8.68
CA ALA A 470 -0.95 8.52 7.67
C ALA A 470 0.34 9.28 7.99
N CYS A 471 1.15 9.53 6.95
CA CYS A 471 2.27 10.46 7.01
C CYS A 471 1.74 11.90 6.90
N ASN A 472 2.08 12.76 7.86
CA ASN A 472 1.70 14.18 7.93
C ASN A 472 2.86 15.16 7.66
N SER A 473 4.01 14.66 7.23
CA SER A 473 5.21 15.44 6.94
C SER A 473 5.90 15.06 5.62
N CYS A 474 5.25 14.18 4.84
CA CYS A 474 5.75 13.69 3.57
C CYS A 474 5.53 14.73 2.45
N VAL A 475 6.31 15.81 2.45
CA VAL A 475 6.24 16.88 1.44
C VAL A 475 6.94 16.46 0.16
N THR A 476 6.27 16.62 -0.98
CA THR A 476 6.81 16.38 -2.31
C THR A 476 6.84 17.69 -3.09
N PRO A 477 8.03 18.20 -3.48
CA PRO A 477 8.12 19.30 -4.44
C PRO A 477 7.86 18.79 -5.85
N ILE A 478 6.89 19.37 -6.54
CA ILE A 478 6.57 19.04 -7.93
C ILE A 478 6.83 20.24 -8.82
N GLY A 479 8.02 20.27 -9.42
CA GLY A 479 8.42 21.22 -10.46
C GLY A 479 8.47 20.52 -11.81
N MET A 480 8.01 21.18 -12.86
CA MET A 480 7.99 20.65 -14.21
C MET A 480 8.99 21.41 -15.09
N VAL A 481 9.78 20.68 -15.84
CA VAL A 481 10.74 21.24 -16.82
C VAL A 481 10.53 20.61 -18.19
N PRO A 482 10.88 21.30 -19.30
CA PRO A 482 10.89 20.69 -20.61
C PRO A 482 11.77 19.44 -20.62
N ALA A 483 11.27 18.33 -21.14
CA ALA A 483 12.00 17.08 -21.20
C ALA A 483 13.10 17.16 -22.28
N PRO A 484 14.38 16.84 -21.94
CA PRO A 484 15.39 16.62 -22.96
C PRO A 484 15.02 15.41 -23.83
N LYS A 485 15.15 15.51 -25.15
CA LYS A 485 14.74 14.46 -26.11
C LYS A 485 15.48 13.14 -25.89
N GLU A 486 16.69 13.18 -25.37
CA GLU A 486 17.50 12.03 -25.02
C GLU A 486 17.02 11.31 -23.74
N VAL A 487 16.21 12.00 -22.91
CA VAL A 487 15.67 11.47 -21.65
C VAL A 487 14.26 10.95 -21.85
N SER A 488 13.39 11.71 -22.55
CA SER A 488 11.99 11.38 -22.71
C SER A 488 11.38 12.03 -23.96
N ASP A 489 10.38 11.36 -24.55
CA ASP A 489 9.54 11.94 -25.60
C ASP A 489 8.34 12.75 -25.05
N MET A 490 8.20 12.81 -23.71
CA MET A 490 7.25 13.69 -23.04
C MET A 490 7.63 15.16 -23.26
N ARG A 491 6.62 16.04 -23.28
CA ARG A 491 6.88 17.48 -23.40
C ARG A 491 7.47 18.08 -22.12
N TYR A 492 6.97 17.63 -20.96
CA TYR A 492 7.45 18.03 -19.63
C TYR A 492 7.64 16.79 -18.75
N VAL A 493 8.61 16.85 -17.87
CA VAL A 493 8.89 15.84 -16.83
C VAL A 493 9.20 16.53 -15.51
N ALA A 494 9.17 15.80 -14.42
CA ALA A 494 9.56 16.34 -13.11
C ALA A 494 11.03 16.77 -13.12
N GLY A 495 11.29 17.95 -12.60
CA GLY A 495 12.64 18.52 -12.55
C GLY A 495 12.67 19.89 -11.90
N THR A 496 13.88 20.43 -11.79
CA THR A 496 14.13 21.76 -11.24
C THR A 496 14.89 22.60 -12.27
N ALA A 497 14.43 23.81 -12.53
CA ALA A 497 15.09 24.73 -13.47
C ALA A 497 16.57 24.89 -13.13
N GLY A 498 17.44 24.85 -14.15
CA GLY A 498 18.88 24.95 -14.00
C GLY A 498 19.57 23.69 -13.47
N GLN A 499 18.83 22.61 -13.22
CA GLN A 499 19.41 21.32 -12.83
C GLN A 499 19.31 20.32 -13.99
N PRO A 500 20.25 19.39 -14.14
CA PRO A 500 20.16 18.31 -15.11
C PRO A 500 18.91 17.45 -14.87
N VAL A 501 18.18 17.12 -15.92
CA VAL A 501 17.10 16.14 -15.87
C VAL A 501 17.70 14.76 -16.00
N THR A 502 17.43 13.92 -15.02
CA THR A 502 17.84 12.52 -15.01
C THR A 502 16.64 11.62 -14.88
N MET A 503 16.69 10.45 -15.52
CA MET A 503 15.68 9.41 -15.31
C MET A 503 15.59 9.07 -13.84
N ARG A 504 14.41 9.11 -13.28
CA ARG A 504 14.11 8.68 -11.92
C ARG A 504 13.17 7.50 -11.99
N ALA A 505 13.65 6.37 -11.50
CA ALA A 505 12.81 5.20 -11.32
C ALA A 505 11.72 5.49 -10.28
N GLY A 506 10.57 4.84 -10.44
CA GLY A 506 9.46 4.93 -9.49
C GLY A 506 9.83 4.42 -8.09
N PRO A 507 9.01 4.74 -7.07
CA PRO A 507 9.24 4.29 -5.70
C PRO A 507 9.35 2.77 -5.63
N GLY A 508 10.42 2.26 -5.03
CA GLY A 508 10.61 0.83 -4.80
C GLY A 508 11.54 0.11 -5.75
N GLU A 509 12.08 0.80 -6.73
CA GLU A 509 13.13 0.22 -7.55
C GLU A 509 14.46 0.17 -6.80
N ASN A 510 14.92 -1.04 -6.61
CA ASN A 510 16.29 -1.29 -6.20
C ASN A 510 17.08 -1.72 -7.43
N ALA A 511 18.39 -1.53 -7.39
CA ALA A 511 19.28 -2.15 -8.36
C ALA A 511 18.93 -3.61 -8.53
N GLY A 512 19.02 -4.12 -9.75
CA GLY A 512 18.64 -5.51 -10.09
C GLY A 512 19.11 -6.52 -9.05
N ALA A 513 18.42 -7.62 -8.94
CA ALA A 513 18.75 -8.69 -7.99
C ALA A 513 20.22 -9.16 -8.06
N ASP A 514 20.86 -8.94 -9.20
CA ASP A 514 22.27 -9.26 -9.45
C ASP A 514 23.20 -8.02 -9.44
N ALA A 515 22.67 -6.81 -9.17
CA ALA A 515 23.50 -5.62 -9.10
C ALA A 515 24.43 -5.65 -7.86
N PRO A 516 25.70 -5.21 -7.98
CA PRO A 516 26.58 -5.09 -6.83
C PRO A 516 25.97 -4.17 -5.78
N MET A 517 26.10 -4.55 -4.50
CA MET A 517 25.74 -3.64 -3.41
C MET A 517 26.51 -2.32 -3.58
N PRO A 518 25.85 -1.15 -3.40
CA PRO A 518 26.59 0.10 -3.39
C PRO A 518 27.65 0.03 -2.31
N THR A 519 28.93 0.05 -2.72
CA THR A 519 30.06 0.13 -1.80
C THR A 519 29.94 1.44 -1.03
N ARG A 520 29.89 1.38 0.29
CA ARG A 520 29.96 2.56 1.16
C ARG A 520 31.24 3.33 0.83
N GLY A 521 31.11 4.41 0.07
CA GLY A 521 32.17 5.40 -0.04
C GLY A 521 32.49 5.94 1.35
N ARG A 522 33.71 5.69 1.82
CA ARG A 522 34.27 6.26 3.03
C ARG A 522 34.55 7.73 2.76
N GLY A 523 33.61 8.63 3.09
CA GLY A 523 33.87 10.06 2.99
C GLY A 523 32.63 10.87 2.77
N GLY A 524 32.04 11.38 3.83
CA GLY A 524 30.93 12.35 3.79
C GLY A 524 30.24 12.46 5.14
N ARG A 525 30.80 13.21 6.07
CA ARG A 525 30.09 13.70 7.25
C ARG A 525 29.03 14.67 6.79
N GLY A 526 27.75 14.42 7.12
CA GLY A 526 26.65 15.36 7.03
C GLY A 526 25.55 14.95 6.04
N GLY A 527 24.59 14.16 6.50
CA GLY A 527 23.35 13.87 5.83
C GLY A 527 22.63 12.81 6.63
N ALA A 528 21.58 13.21 7.37
CA ALA A 528 20.68 12.29 8.03
C ALA A 528 20.15 11.34 6.97
N ALA A 529 20.58 10.08 7.01
CA ALA A 529 20.02 9.00 6.24
C ALA A 529 18.60 8.75 6.73
N GLY A 530 17.64 9.49 6.18
CA GLY A 530 16.25 9.11 6.19
C GLY A 530 16.16 7.79 5.43
N GLY A 531 15.53 6.79 6.03
CA GLY A 531 15.32 5.47 5.48
C GLY A 531 14.80 5.54 4.06
N GLY A 532 15.52 4.90 3.14
CA GLY A 532 15.24 4.93 1.72
C GLY A 532 13.88 4.38 1.38
N GLY A 533 13.16 5.12 0.66
CA GLY A 533 12.00 4.78 -0.11
C GLY A 533 11.89 5.82 -1.19
N GLY A 534 11.98 5.40 -2.42
CA GLY A 534 11.99 6.24 -3.59
C GLY A 534 10.91 7.32 -3.58
N GLY A 535 11.30 8.45 -3.84
CA GLY A 535 10.61 9.70 -3.88
C GLY A 535 11.64 10.76 -3.58
N GLY A 536 12.45 11.09 -4.60
CA GLY A 536 13.55 12.02 -4.48
C GLY A 536 13.10 13.38 -3.99
N GLY A 537 13.31 13.60 -2.76
CA GLY A 537 13.36 14.86 -2.11
C GLY A 537 14.24 14.63 -0.92
N GLY A 538 15.49 15.09 -0.92
CA GLY A 538 16.05 15.60 0.29
C GLY A 538 15.02 16.60 0.78
N GLY A 539 14.18 16.14 1.75
CA GLY A 539 13.01 16.91 2.17
C GLY A 539 13.46 18.29 2.57
N LEU A 540 12.70 19.30 2.20
CA LEU A 540 12.93 20.64 2.64
C LEU A 540 13.01 20.61 4.17
N SER A 541 14.11 21.13 4.70
CA SER A 541 14.41 21.09 6.14
C SER A 541 14.96 22.42 6.58
N VAL A 542 14.69 22.75 7.82
CA VAL A 542 15.22 23.94 8.48
C VAL A 542 16.15 23.47 9.58
N GLN A 543 17.42 23.80 9.47
CA GLN A 543 18.48 23.34 10.38
C GLN A 543 18.45 21.80 10.62
N GLY A 544 18.15 21.02 9.57
CA GLY A 544 18.04 19.56 9.65
C GLY A 544 16.75 19.02 10.23
N LEU A 545 15.80 19.89 10.61
CA LEU A 545 14.46 19.53 11.09
C LEU A 545 13.45 19.54 9.92
N PRO A 546 12.40 18.72 9.93
CA PRO A 546 11.37 18.74 8.91
C PRO A 546 10.75 20.12 8.74
N LEU A 547 10.46 20.51 7.50
CA LEU A 547 9.82 21.78 7.17
C LEU A 547 8.43 21.93 7.84
N ILE A 548 7.72 20.82 7.96
CA ILE A 548 6.34 20.77 8.51
C ILE A 548 6.40 20.47 10.00
N LYS A 549 5.55 21.17 10.78
CA LYS A 549 5.41 20.93 12.22
C LYS A 549 4.84 19.54 12.55
N PRO A 550 5.14 18.96 13.73
CA PRO A 550 4.52 17.72 14.18
C PRO A 550 2.97 17.84 14.35
N PRO A 551 2.23 16.70 14.46
CA PRO A 551 2.74 15.33 14.40
C PRO A 551 3.19 14.94 13.00
N TYR A 552 4.32 14.20 12.89
CA TYR A 552 4.87 13.78 11.60
C TYR A 552 4.15 12.61 10.99
N SER A 553 3.45 11.85 11.80
CA SER A 553 2.50 10.83 11.39
C SER A 553 1.42 10.65 12.45
N THR A 554 0.30 10.09 12.02
CA THR A 554 -0.82 9.79 12.92
C THR A 554 -1.44 8.44 12.61
N ILE A 555 -2.04 7.82 13.63
CA ILE A 555 -3.08 6.81 13.46
C ILE A 555 -4.40 7.45 13.85
N SER A 556 -5.41 7.25 13.01
CA SER A 556 -6.77 7.76 13.21
C SER A 556 -7.75 6.62 13.31
N ALA A 557 -8.68 6.69 14.26
CA ALA A 557 -9.85 5.83 14.35
C ALA A 557 -11.08 6.57 13.82
N ILE A 558 -11.71 6.01 12.79
CA ILE A 558 -12.84 6.64 12.09
C ILE A 558 -14.07 5.74 12.22
N LYS A 559 -15.12 6.24 12.85
CA LYS A 559 -16.41 5.55 13.01
C LYS A 559 -17.19 5.59 11.70
N LEU A 560 -17.39 4.45 11.05
CA LEU A 560 -18.10 4.40 9.78
C LEU A 560 -19.62 4.60 9.91
N ASP A 561 -20.21 4.42 11.09
CA ASP A 561 -21.64 4.68 11.30
C ASP A 561 -21.98 6.17 11.33
N THR A 562 -21.02 7.03 11.71
CA THR A 562 -21.20 8.48 11.82
C THR A 562 -20.34 9.30 10.86
N GLY A 563 -19.27 8.70 10.33
CA GLY A 563 -18.26 9.39 9.54
C GLY A 563 -17.40 10.36 10.36
N GLU A 564 -17.17 10.07 11.63
CA GLU A 564 -16.43 10.94 12.55
C GLU A 564 -15.11 10.30 12.96
N ILE A 565 -14.07 11.13 13.13
CA ILE A 565 -12.80 10.71 13.73
C ILE A 565 -13.02 10.65 15.24
N ALA A 566 -13.01 9.43 15.81
CA ALA A 566 -13.18 9.23 17.24
C ALA A 566 -11.94 9.67 18.03
N TRP A 567 -10.76 9.36 17.49
CA TRP A 567 -9.49 9.81 18.04
C TRP A 567 -8.40 9.81 16.97
N GLN A 568 -7.36 10.60 17.20
CA GLN A 568 -6.16 10.64 16.37
C GLN A 568 -4.94 10.84 17.27
N ILE A 569 -3.89 10.04 17.08
CA ILE A 569 -2.68 10.07 17.91
C ILE A 569 -1.42 10.10 17.04
N PRO A 570 -0.32 10.74 17.51
CA PRO A 570 1.01 10.56 16.90
C PRO A 570 1.46 9.10 17.02
N HIS A 571 2.03 8.52 15.95
CA HIS A 571 2.54 7.17 15.97
C HIS A 571 4.07 7.12 15.96
N GLY A 572 4.64 6.25 16.81
CA GLY A 572 6.09 6.10 16.98
C GLY A 572 6.72 7.11 17.93
N GLU A 573 8.00 6.96 18.20
CA GLU A 573 8.78 7.88 19.04
C GLU A 573 9.09 9.20 18.31
N THR A 574 9.60 10.20 19.06
CA THR A 574 10.29 11.33 18.43
C THR A 574 11.61 10.83 17.81
N PRO A 575 11.86 11.04 16.51
CA PRO A 575 13.09 10.61 15.86
C PRO A 575 14.34 11.13 16.52
N ASP A 576 15.43 10.34 16.55
CA ASP A 576 16.71 10.71 17.14
C ASP A 576 17.27 12.04 16.60
N ALA A 577 17.12 12.28 15.30
CA ALA A 577 17.59 13.52 14.65
C ALA A 577 16.88 14.77 15.20
N ILE A 578 15.64 14.63 15.65
CA ILE A 578 14.86 15.73 16.23
C ILE A 578 15.18 15.84 17.71
N ARG A 579 15.14 14.73 18.44
CA ARG A 579 15.40 14.73 19.89
C ARG A 579 16.79 15.29 20.23
N ASN A 580 17.79 14.98 19.38
CA ASN A 580 19.18 15.40 19.58
C ASN A 580 19.56 16.67 18.78
N SER A 581 18.58 17.38 18.20
CA SER A 581 18.85 18.60 17.44
C SER A 581 19.39 19.72 18.32
N ALA A 582 20.51 20.31 17.90
CA ALA A 582 21.07 21.47 18.59
C ALA A 582 20.10 22.68 18.59
N ALA A 583 19.28 22.83 17.53
CA ALA A 583 18.30 23.90 17.41
C ALA A 583 17.14 23.79 18.43
N LEU A 584 16.98 22.60 19.04
CA LEU A 584 15.88 22.33 20.00
C LEU A 584 16.42 22.12 21.43
N LYS A 585 17.72 22.39 21.65
CA LYS A 585 18.36 22.20 22.96
C LYS A 585 17.65 23.04 24.03
N GLY A 586 17.24 22.39 25.10
CA GLY A 586 16.57 23.04 26.26
C GLY A 586 15.06 23.19 26.11
N LEU A 587 14.47 22.75 24.98
CA LEU A 587 13.03 22.71 24.79
C LEU A 587 12.46 21.36 25.23
N THR A 588 11.30 21.37 25.86
CA THR A 588 10.48 20.19 26.09
C THR A 588 9.63 19.94 24.84
N ILE A 589 9.91 18.86 24.10
CA ILE A 589 9.21 18.55 22.86
C ILE A 589 8.22 17.43 23.13
N PRO A 590 6.93 17.60 22.77
CA PRO A 590 5.95 16.52 22.87
C PRO A 590 6.34 15.40 21.88
N ARG A 591 5.81 14.19 22.09
CA ARG A 591 5.97 13.06 21.16
C ARG A 591 5.50 13.48 19.76
N THR A 592 6.39 13.43 18.78
CA THR A 592 6.13 13.94 17.44
C THR A 592 5.56 12.90 16.48
N GLY A 593 5.69 11.61 16.82
CA GLY A 593 5.54 10.54 15.84
C GLY A 593 6.71 10.51 14.83
N GLN A 594 6.70 9.52 13.95
CA GLN A 594 7.77 9.27 12.99
C GLN A 594 7.25 9.40 11.56
N SER A 595 7.96 10.10 10.70
CA SER A 595 7.68 10.07 9.27
C SER A 595 7.90 8.66 8.72
N GLY A 596 7.02 8.22 7.85
CA GLY A 596 7.09 6.94 7.16
C GLY A 596 5.81 6.75 6.33
N TYR A 597 5.81 5.85 5.37
CA TYR A 597 4.62 5.58 4.55
C TYR A 597 4.27 4.08 4.45
N ASN A 598 5.07 3.21 5.06
CA ASN A 598 4.92 1.76 4.97
C ASN A 598 4.47 1.12 6.29
N ILE A 599 3.65 1.80 7.05
CA ILE A 599 3.13 1.29 8.33
C ILE A 599 1.76 0.67 8.12
N GLY A 600 1.67 -0.63 8.40
CA GLY A 600 0.44 -1.38 8.45
C GLY A 600 -0.12 -1.47 9.86
N THR A 601 -1.41 -1.72 9.95
CA THR A 601 -2.11 -1.92 11.23
C THR A 601 -2.73 -3.30 11.28
N LEU A 602 -2.78 -3.88 12.48
CA LEU A 602 -3.46 -5.13 12.80
C LEU A 602 -4.45 -4.86 13.92
N ILE A 603 -5.66 -5.37 13.80
CA ILE A 603 -6.69 -5.28 14.84
C ILE A 603 -6.96 -6.67 15.45
N THR A 604 -6.97 -6.71 16.76
CA THR A 604 -7.48 -7.85 17.53
C THR A 604 -8.78 -7.49 18.24
N LYS A 605 -9.30 -8.34 19.08
CA LYS A 605 -10.53 -8.05 19.83
C LYS A 605 -10.42 -6.78 20.68
N THR A 606 -9.22 -6.48 21.22
CA THR A 606 -9.03 -5.34 22.14
C THR A 606 -7.95 -4.37 21.71
N LEU A 607 -7.02 -4.78 20.83
CA LEU A 607 -5.82 -4.01 20.48
C LEU A 607 -5.81 -3.56 19.02
N LEU A 608 -5.23 -2.39 18.82
CA LEU A 608 -4.63 -1.94 17.57
C LEU A 608 -3.10 -2.13 17.71
N ILE A 609 -2.47 -2.79 16.74
CA ILE A 609 -1.05 -3.11 16.74
C ILE A 609 -0.39 -2.54 15.48
N ALA A 610 0.75 -1.86 15.65
CA ALA A 610 1.55 -1.31 14.56
C ALA A 610 3.01 -1.18 15.00
N GLY A 611 3.94 -1.32 14.06
CA GLY A 611 5.37 -1.15 14.31
C GLY A 611 5.85 0.28 14.04
N ASP A 612 6.96 0.66 14.66
CA ASP A 612 7.64 1.93 14.39
C ASP A 612 8.18 1.98 12.95
N GLY A 613 8.04 3.12 12.28
CA GLY A 613 8.54 3.37 10.92
C GLY A 613 10.02 3.74 10.84
N GLN A 614 10.67 3.97 11.97
CA GLN A 614 12.08 4.34 12.06
C GLN A 614 12.73 3.72 13.30
N VAL A 615 14.04 3.47 13.21
CA VAL A 615 14.82 3.08 14.40
C VAL A 615 15.13 4.31 15.25
N THR A 616 15.00 4.17 16.56
CA THR A 616 15.32 5.18 17.56
C THR A 616 16.16 4.59 18.69
N THR A 617 16.79 5.45 19.48
CA THR A 617 17.49 5.08 20.70
C THR A 617 16.96 5.95 21.84
N THR A 618 16.43 5.35 22.88
CA THR A 618 15.98 6.07 24.09
C THR A 618 16.57 5.41 25.33
N ASP A 619 16.44 6.07 26.49
CA ASP A 619 16.85 5.48 27.77
C ASP A 619 16.06 4.20 28.09
N ALA A 620 14.85 4.10 27.56
CA ALA A 620 13.95 2.95 27.76
C ALA A 620 14.26 1.75 26.89
N HIS A 621 14.96 1.91 25.74
CA HIS A 621 15.29 0.81 24.84
C HIS A 621 16.57 1.09 24.02
N PRO A 622 17.33 0.01 23.66
CA PRO A 622 18.49 0.13 22.78
C PRO A 622 18.04 0.56 21.37
N ARG A 623 19.02 0.89 20.52
CA ARG A 623 18.73 1.26 19.12
C ARG A 623 17.96 0.14 18.41
N GLY A 624 16.77 0.48 17.96
CA GLY A 624 15.82 -0.41 17.29
C GLY A 624 14.50 0.31 17.02
N ALA A 625 13.47 -0.46 16.81
CA ALA A 625 12.10 0.01 16.64
C ALA A 625 11.20 -0.72 17.65
N MET A 626 9.99 -0.26 17.82
CA MET A 626 9.04 -0.91 18.71
C MET A 626 7.85 -1.46 17.91
N LEU A 627 7.39 -2.65 18.25
CA LEU A 627 6.03 -3.09 17.95
C LEU A 627 5.14 -2.59 19.09
N ARG A 628 4.14 -1.77 18.76
CA ARG A 628 3.30 -1.07 19.74
C ARG A 628 1.88 -1.61 19.72
N ALA A 629 1.27 -1.65 20.90
CA ALA A 629 -0.15 -1.91 21.06
C ALA A 629 -0.84 -0.69 21.65
N TYR A 630 -2.01 -0.41 21.09
CA TYR A 630 -2.90 0.65 21.54
C TYR A 630 -4.25 0.04 21.91
N ASP A 631 -4.88 0.55 22.95
CA ASP A 631 -6.29 0.30 23.22
C ASP A 631 -7.11 0.84 22.04
N LYS A 632 -7.82 -0.03 21.33
CA LYS A 632 -8.50 0.35 20.08
C LYS A 632 -9.63 1.35 20.26
N ALA A 633 -10.21 1.47 21.48
CA ALA A 633 -11.30 2.40 21.75
C ALA A 633 -10.81 3.82 22.02
N THR A 634 -9.62 3.97 22.60
CA THR A 634 -9.11 5.27 23.09
C THR A 634 -7.85 5.78 22.38
N GLY A 635 -7.14 4.90 21.66
CA GLY A 635 -5.83 5.21 21.09
C GLY A 635 -4.68 5.28 22.11
N LYS A 636 -4.94 4.98 23.39
CA LYS A 636 -3.90 4.99 24.42
C LYS A 636 -2.94 3.82 24.17
N GLU A 637 -1.63 4.10 24.12
CA GLU A 637 -0.61 3.05 24.11
C GLU A 637 -0.65 2.25 25.40
N VAL A 638 -0.74 0.92 25.29
CA VAL A 638 -0.87 -0.01 26.43
C VAL A 638 0.31 -0.93 26.57
N GLY A 639 1.21 -0.98 25.59
CA GLY A 639 2.43 -1.75 25.65
C GLY A 639 3.25 -1.65 24.38
N SER A 640 4.52 -2.03 24.50
CA SER A 640 5.43 -2.13 23.35
C SER A 640 6.51 -3.17 23.59
N VAL A 641 7.02 -3.77 22.50
CA VAL A 641 8.15 -4.70 22.52
C VAL A 641 9.17 -4.31 21.45
N TRP A 642 10.44 -4.58 21.74
CA TRP A 642 11.55 -4.18 20.89
C TRP A 642 11.69 -5.04 19.63
N MET A 643 12.06 -4.39 18.53
CA MET A 643 12.43 -4.97 17.24
C MET A 643 13.79 -4.43 16.77
N PRO A 644 14.61 -5.24 16.07
CA PRO A 644 15.95 -4.82 15.63
C PRO A 644 15.94 -3.78 14.51
N ALA A 645 14.83 -3.67 13.78
CA ALA A 645 14.62 -2.73 12.69
C ALA A 645 13.14 -2.32 12.63
N GLN A 646 12.86 -1.29 11.83
CA GLN A 646 11.52 -0.78 11.61
C GLN A 646 10.60 -1.80 10.93
N GLU A 647 9.29 -1.62 11.12
CA GLU A 647 8.28 -2.29 10.35
C GLU A 647 8.50 -2.06 8.86
N SER A 648 8.42 -3.12 8.07
CA SER A 648 8.55 -3.06 6.61
C SER A 648 7.46 -3.82 5.86
N GLY A 649 6.68 -4.64 6.56
CA GLY A 649 5.47 -5.31 6.06
C GLY A 649 4.42 -5.37 7.17
N SER A 650 3.14 -5.35 6.81
CA SER A 650 2.03 -5.29 7.78
C SER A 650 2.06 -6.47 8.76
N PRO A 651 1.82 -6.24 10.05
CA PRO A 651 1.72 -7.32 11.02
C PRO A 651 0.48 -8.19 10.76
N MET A 652 0.58 -9.47 11.13
CA MET A 652 -0.53 -10.42 11.11
C MET A 652 -0.56 -11.25 12.41
N THR A 653 -1.68 -11.92 12.69
CA THR A 653 -1.83 -12.75 13.91
C THR A 653 -2.59 -14.04 13.62
N TYR A 654 -2.26 -15.09 14.36
CA TYR A 654 -2.94 -16.38 14.30
C TYR A 654 -2.89 -17.11 15.65
N MET A 655 -3.74 -18.13 15.80
CA MET A 655 -3.63 -19.12 16.89
C MET A 655 -3.05 -20.42 16.34
N TRP A 656 -2.06 -20.98 17.02
CA TRP A 656 -1.55 -22.31 16.73
C TRP A 656 -1.17 -23.04 18.01
N GLN A 657 -1.60 -24.30 18.16
CA GLN A 657 -1.36 -25.13 19.34
C GLN A 657 -1.70 -24.41 20.66
N GLY A 658 -2.83 -23.69 20.69
CA GLY A 658 -3.31 -22.97 21.86
C GLY A 658 -2.58 -21.65 22.18
N LYS A 659 -1.64 -21.21 21.35
CA LYS A 659 -0.87 -19.96 21.52
C LYS A 659 -1.18 -18.97 20.42
N GLN A 660 -1.33 -17.71 20.80
CA GLN A 660 -1.43 -16.60 19.86
C GLN A 660 -0.05 -16.10 19.46
N TYR A 661 0.14 -15.91 18.16
CA TYR A 661 1.35 -15.33 17.56
C TYR A 661 1.02 -14.02 16.86
N ILE A 662 1.98 -13.08 16.89
CA ILE A 662 2.00 -11.89 16.05
C ILE A 662 3.26 -11.97 15.21
N VAL A 663 3.12 -11.93 13.88
CA VAL A 663 4.25 -11.99 12.95
C VAL A 663 4.35 -10.68 12.19
N ILE A 664 5.58 -10.18 12.07
CA ILE A 664 5.87 -8.93 11.36
C ILE A 664 7.16 -9.06 10.54
N ALA A 665 7.19 -8.44 9.38
CA ALA A 665 8.39 -8.24 8.59
C ALA A 665 9.10 -6.97 9.02
N VAL A 666 10.41 -7.07 9.23
CA VAL A 666 11.28 -5.93 9.57
C VAL A 666 12.45 -5.86 8.61
N SER A 667 12.80 -4.67 8.15
CA SER A 667 13.97 -4.41 7.33
C SER A 667 14.23 -2.92 7.18
N GLY A 668 15.39 -2.55 6.64
CA GLY A 668 15.70 -1.17 6.22
C GLY A 668 17.00 -0.64 6.77
N GLY A 669 17.51 0.39 6.13
CA GLY A 669 18.84 0.92 6.42
C GLY A 669 19.92 -0.11 6.12
N ALA A 670 20.67 -0.53 7.15
CA ALA A 670 21.67 -1.59 7.07
C ALA A 670 21.16 -2.95 7.59
N TYR A 671 19.89 -3.06 7.95
CA TYR A 671 19.29 -4.28 8.46
C TYR A 671 18.55 -5.02 7.35
N SER A 672 19.01 -6.23 7.04
CA SER A 672 18.41 -7.09 6.03
C SER A 672 17.08 -7.68 6.49
N GLY A 673 16.27 -8.14 5.53
CA GLY A 673 14.92 -8.64 5.75
C GLY A 673 14.83 -9.78 6.77
N GLU A 674 13.80 -9.72 7.62
CA GLU A 674 13.54 -10.74 8.63
C GLU A 674 12.04 -10.78 8.96
N TYR A 675 11.50 -11.98 9.09
CA TYR A 675 10.21 -12.23 9.74
C TYR A 675 10.45 -12.55 11.22
N ILE A 676 9.71 -11.87 12.10
CA ILE A 676 9.77 -12.07 13.56
C ILE A 676 8.39 -12.44 14.06
N ALA A 677 8.30 -13.55 14.81
CA ALA A 677 7.09 -13.94 15.50
C ALA A 677 7.23 -13.70 17.01
N PHE A 678 6.21 -13.04 17.56
CA PHE A 678 6.07 -12.80 19.00
C PHE A 678 4.95 -13.66 19.57
N ARG A 679 5.11 -14.10 20.82
CA ARG A 679 4.09 -14.79 21.62
C ARG A 679 4.27 -14.48 23.10
N LEU A 680 3.32 -14.88 23.93
CA LEU A 680 3.50 -14.89 25.37
C LEU A 680 4.49 -15.99 25.80
N PRO A 681 5.26 -15.79 26.89
CA PRO A 681 6.09 -16.83 27.50
C PRO A 681 5.26 -18.05 27.85
N ASP A 682 5.92 -19.20 27.93
CA ASP A 682 5.29 -20.41 28.49
C ASP A 682 5.04 -20.23 30.00
N GLU A 683 3.87 -20.68 30.47
CA GLU A 683 3.57 -20.65 31.91
C GLU A 683 4.62 -21.46 32.68
N GLY A 684 5.33 -20.82 33.61
CA GLY A 684 6.30 -21.47 34.49
C GLY A 684 7.78 -21.24 34.15
N ARG A 685 8.11 -20.27 33.26
CA ARG A 685 9.48 -19.80 33.10
C ARG A 685 9.71 -18.47 33.81
#